data_f80e1b569feffc3bf05a412922b71d75
#
_entry.id   f80e1b569feffc3bf05a412922b71d75
#
_cell.length_a   1.000
_cell.length_b   1.000
_cell.length_c   1.000
_cell.angle_alpha   90.00
_cell.angle_beta   90.00
_cell.angle_gamma   90.00
#
_symmetry.space_group_name_H-M   'P 1'
#
loop_
_entity.id
_entity.type
_entity.pdbx_description
1 polymer ?
#
loop_
_entity_poly.entity_id
_entity_poly.type
_entity_poly.pdbx_seq_one_letter_code
_entity_poly.pdbx_strand_id
1 'polypeptide(L)'
;MSLFPAFAADAEATQFKEPPQVNWLQNTSFQIDVTPHTEEPAKETPSTPDDEPEPKKRKKEKKHKHKTIKEKRAAAEITEYKEEGFAIDKVRNKEFLTVKTISRPSAPKYSVRYYVNSFKARRRKKFKRYYHHARKINDKSDTEEQVITKKNLDAMGGSKKDDNFAGFQQETDLSQTTATYNRKLTENVHDIKLWLEYVKFQDTVYQFEKTYRKGSIAKGLRVLAERKLSILDKALTHNQNCEELLRERLNVAVNVYPSDELQVLLKGLVDKEQGNIILWQGYIESTQCSMSHCNTPAVLNLYIKCLSILHKLRRNSTMEKAQLEENILKMLYQCGLFLKQAGLFEQLWTLLRLYLELNLSASDKSKFNISSGFEEKQLVEFEEVVFNSQLPLHELWLRTEKLREACHWLPFAEDGQCEDPQRLVFPEDVAELIHPITMPENTFKLIATILTLMKIPLLFCRHSTMQDLGLDYVPWALDSIESLLPIFLPLYPIDLRNDNLIIDNRLSVGPQYLKVLPGQEEYLNFVLSTMKSCAECLTGDDRTATTVWWLRFQKLLIILEKENRFKLPQGFGKKIKSNVKALLKQEENRSNIIFYCEYALIEYELGNIETCLNIIRTALSFSSNRMILASTVDEEQTARCYLYRILIEVYLNTKKDSEALKHLIGYVLERNGPVDTLNDDVFNQATLKFKHVTLQLLQKEMDKLPVANQFLPNFLTDWIICNGWFLYLTKGAIQCGTFIENILCELEDKQQGMMWQKEVIFEFYVAVFFKHCTLNPGYGTFKILDDVLSRAIEQYPNNLFLLTVLAKEQSITSCSGAPWWKLKSLLVKTGRAFPILFLVLIGNQQSVAVRETFVETFTGKKYEMSGSHKNRMLALFRLITRPDMCTRRCGLVWRLYLQFVHAHFDPALCRNVYYCAVEECPWLKALYIDAAIYIPAELAQIQDLLIEKQLRLHVTPEELDVLRS
;
A
#
# COMPACT_ATOMS: atom_id res chain seq x y z
N MET A 1 4.23 -32.16 20.76
CA MET A 1 5.15 -31.53 21.74
C MET A 1 5.02 -30.03 21.61
N SER A 2 4.54 -29.35 22.63
CA SER A 2 4.39 -27.90 22.55
C SER A 2 5.76 -27.21 22.48
N LEU A 3 5.90 -26.22 21.60
CA LEU A 3 7.13 -25.43 21.42
C LEU A 3 7.49 -24.55 22.64
N PHE A 4 6.67 -24.55 23.67
CA PHE A 4 6.91 -23.84 24.91
C PHE A 4 6.66 -24.79 26.10
N PRO A 5 7.54 -24.85 27.08
CA PRO A 5 7.30 -25.64 28.28
C PRO A 5 6.10 -25.06 29.04
N ALA A 6 4.99 -25.80 29.06
CA ALA A 6 3.87 -25.53 29.93
C ALA A 6 4.31 -25.65 31.39
N PHE A 7 4.09 -24.61 32.19
CA PHE A 7 4.17 -24.70 33.63
C PHE A 7 3.00 -25.56 34.12
N ALA A 8 3.27 -26.80 34.45
CA ALA A 8 2.35 -27.62 35.20
C ALA A 8 2.44 -27.18 36.69
N ALA A 9 1.33 -26.60 37.16
CA ALA A 9 1.13 -26.41 38.59
C ALA A 9 0.62 -27.72 39.15
N ASP A 10 1.46 -28.44 39.91
CA ASP A 10 0.98 -29.41 40.89
C ASP A 10 1.66 -29.15 42.23
N ALA A 11 0.81 -28.87 43.18
CA ALA A 11 1.13 -28.72 44.57
C ALA A 11 1.46 -30.04 45.20
N GLU A 12 2.62 -30.12 45.89
CA GLU A 12 2.70 -30.81 47.18
C GLU A 12 3.95 -30.34 47.93
N ALA A 13 3.73 -29.89 49.14
CA ALA A 13 4.72 -29.42 50.07
C ALA A 13 5.60 -30.54 50.55
N THR A 14 6.93 -30.32 50.51
CA THR A 14 7.82 -30.79 51.59
C THR A 14 9.23 -30.18 51.48
N GLN A 15 9.63 -29.58 52.61
CA GLN A 15 11.00 -29.40 53.14
C GLN A 15 12.03 -28.55 52.36
N PHE A 16 12.34 -27.44 53.02
CA PHE A 16 13.49 -26.54 52.81
C PHE A 16 14.80 -27.32 52.62
N LYS A 17 15.35 -27.24 51.43
CA LYS A 17 16.81 -27.30 51.14
C LYS A 17 17.11 -26.11 50.25
N GLU A 18 18.17 -25.39 50.59
CA GLU A 18 18.67 -24.25 49.80
C GLU A 18 18.84 -24.68 48.33
N PRO A 19 18.35 -23.87 47.37
CA PRO A 19 18.51 -24.19 45.96
C PRO A 19 19.97 -24.03 45.56
N PRO A 20 20.56 -25.01 44.84
CA PRO A 20 21.86 -24.81 44.23
C PRO A 20 21.79 -23.60 43.32
N GLN A 21 22.76 -22.69 43.42
CA GLN A 21 22.92 -21.57 42.49
C GLN A 21 23.07 -22.13 41.09
N VAL A 22 21.98 -22.18 40.38
CA VAL A 22 21.96 -22.52 38.96
C VAL A 22 22.44 -21.30 38.19
N ASN A 23 23.71 -21.35 37.82
CA ASN A 23 24.32 -20.32 37.00
C ASN A 23 23.61 -20.35 35.62
N TRP A 24 22.82 -19.34 35.34
CA TRP A 24 22.06 -19.22 34.08
C TRP A 24 22.96 -19.21 32.81
N LEU A 25 24.27 -18.96 32.99
CA LEU A 25 25.29 -19.08 31.95
C LEU A 25 25.62 -20.54 31.56
N GLN A 26 25.17 -21.55 32.34
CA GLN A 26 25.34 -22.97 32.03
C GLN A 26 24.10 -23.58 31.35
N ASN A 27 23.13 -22.81 31.02
CA ASN A 27 21.95 -23.28 30.32
C ASN A 27 22.29 -23.55 28.85
N THR A 28 22.47 -24.82 28.52
CA THR A 28 22.86 -25.31 27.18
C THR A 28 21.83 -25.02 26.10
N SER A 29 20.59 -24.61 26.46
CA SER A 29 19.57 -24.19 25.50
C SER A 29 19.89 -22.89 24.74
N PHE A 30 20.90 -22.15 25.16
CA PHE A 30 21.37 -20.93 24.45
C PHE A 30 22.75 -21.11 23.80
N GLN A 31 23.32 -22.30 23.84
CA GLN A 31 24.52 -22.59 23.06
C GLN A 31 24.10 -22.97 21.65
N ILE A 32 24.43 -22.12 20.71
CA ILE A 32 24.39 -22.48 19.30
C ILE A 32 25.50 -23.53 19.09
N ASP A 33 25.14 -24.78 18.93
CA ASP A 33 26.07 -25.85 18.56
C ASP A 33 26.58 -25.56 17.13
N VAL A 34 27.73 -24.89 17.10
CA VAL A 34 28.57 -24.83 15.90
C VAL A 34 29.52 -25.99 15.98
N THR A 35 29.04 -27.20 15.79
CA THR A 35 29.90 -28.35 15.50
C THR A 35 29.72 -28.75 14.04
N PRO A 36 30.79 -28.71 13.23
CA PRO A 36 30.70 -29.30 11.91
C PRO A 36 30.75 -30.83 12.08
N HIS A 37 29.71 -31.51 11.64
CA HIS A 37 29.72 -32.95 11.45
C HIS A 37 30.78 -33.34 10.44
N THR A 38 31.78 -34.02 10.91
CA THR A 38 32.66 -34.85 10.11
C THR A 38 32.37 -36.28 10.48
N GLU A 39 31.79 -37.02 9.55
CA GLU A 39 31.66 -38.48 9.63
C GLU A 39 33.01 -39.13 9.42
N GLU A 40 33.32 -40.07 10.33
CA GLU A 40 34.41 -40.99 10.24
C GLU A 40 34.14 -42.14 9.27
N PRO A 41 35.22 -42.88 8.88
CA PRO A 41 35.27 -44.24 9.33
C PRO A 41 36.65 -44.67 9.82
N ALA A 42 36.59 -45.53 10.81
CA ALA A 42 37.65 -46.16 11.58
C ALA A 42 38.63 -47.05 10.79
N LYS A 43 39.87 -47.11 11.25
CA LYS A 43 40.60 -48.35 11.60
C LYS A 43 41.99 -48.07 12.17
N GLU A 44 42.18 -48.67 13.29
CA GLU A 44 43.27 -49.15 14.11
C GLU A 44 44.74 -49.15 13.62
N THR A 45 45.56 -48.53 14.40
CA THR A 45 46.70 -48.95 15.30
C THR A 45 47.98 -49.44 14.65
N PRO A 46 49.15 -49.54 15.38
CA PRO A 46 49.81 -48.68 16.34
C PRO A 46 51.36 -48.49 16.12
N SER A 47 51.98 -47.81 17.05
CA SER A 47 53.44 -47.92 17.51
C SER A 47 54.44 -46.87 17.07
N THR A 48 54.75 -46.08 18.06
CA THR A 48 56.02 -45.46 18.57
C THR A 48 57.37 -45.89 17.98
N PRO A 49 58.52 -45.28 18.32
CA PRO A 49 58.80 -43.84 18.68
C PRO A 49 60.12 -43.29 18.05
N ASP A 50 60.48 -42.12 18.43
CA ASP A 50 61.83 -41.53 18.53
C ASP A 50 62.48 -40.85 17.36
N ASP A 51 62.98 -39.72 17.68
CA ASP A 51 64.23 -39.02 17.51
C ASP A 51 64.20 -37.65 16.78
N GLU A 52 64.64 -36.66 17.58
CA GLU A 52 65.13 -35.36 17.11
C GLU A 52 66.51 -35.51 16.42
N PRO A 53 67.14 -34.54 15.72
CA PRO A 53 67.03 -33.06 15.85
C PRO A 53 67.20 -32.20 14.58
N GLU A 54 66.91 -30.92 14.76
CA GLU A 54 67.12 -29.67 14.01
C GLU A 54 68.31 -29.62 12.96
N PRO A 55 68.52 -28.55 12.16
CA PRO A 55 67.69 -27.32 11.83
C PRO A 55 67.86 -26.81 10.35
N LYS A 56 67.23 -25.68 10.07
CA LYS A 56 67.44 -24.82 8.92
C LYS A 56 66.48 -24.96 7.72
N LYS A 57 65.31 -24.29 7.86
CA LYS A 57 64.57 -23.72 6.69
C LYS A 57 63.52 -22.66 7.13
N ARG A 58 63.96 -21.55 7.68
CA ARG A 58 63.10 -20.49 8.25
C ARG A 58 62.73 -19.33 7.29
N LYS A 59 62.93 -19.38 5.99
CA LYS A 59 62.62 -18.23 5.11
C LYS A 59 61.52 -18.45 4.09
N LYS A 60 60.98 -19.65 3.84
CA LYS A 60 59.92 -19.88 2.85
C LYS A 60 58.52 -19.99 3.48
N GLU A 61 58.40 -20.34 4.71
CA GLU A 61 57.07 -20.48 5.38
C GLU A 61 56.37 -19.16 5.70
N LYS A 62 57.13 -18.05 5.88
CA LYS A 62 56.50 -16.75 6.18
C LYS A 62 55.71 -16.14 4.98
N LYS A 63 56.06 -16.50 3.75
CA LYS A 63 55.29 -16.02 2.58
C LYS A 63 54.02 -16.84 2.33
N HIS A 64 54.03 -18.11 2.66
CA HIS A 64 52.83 -18.94 2.51
C HIS A 64 51.80 -18.72 3.63
N LYS A 65 52.25 -18.50 4.87
CA LYS A 65 51.34 -18.13 5.97
C LYS A 65 50.67 -16.78 5.79
N HIS A 66 51.35 -15.82 5.15
CA HIS A 66 50.73 -14.51 4.88
C HIS A 66 49.67 -14.58 3.76
N LYS A 67 49.81 -15.52 2.82
CA LYS A 67 48.81 -15.71 1.76
C LYS A 67 47.56 -16.44 2.28
N THR A 68 47.73 -17.46 3.10
CA THR A 68 46.65 -18.19 3.74
C THR A 68 45.89 -17.35 4.80
N ILE A 69 46.57 -16.44 5.51
CA ILE A 69 45.89 -15.52 6.45
C ILE A 69 45.11 -14.45 5.70
N LYS A 70 45.58 -13.98 4.52
CA LYS A 70 44.80 -13.05 3.70
C LYS A 70 43.58 -13.74 3.06
N GLU A 71 43.71 -14.96 2.61
CA GLU A 71 42.60 -15.73 2.07
C GLU A 71 41.60 -16.12 3.17
N LYS A 72 42.06 -16.47 4.37
CA LYS A 72 41.18 -16.74 5.52
C LYS A 72 40.47 -15.46 6.04
N ARG A 73 41.16 -14.29 6.04
CA ARG A 73 40.52 -13.03 6.39
C ARG A 73 39.52 -12.58 5.32
N ALA A 74 39.82 -12.76 4.05
CA ALA A 74 38.86 -12.47 2.98
C ALA A 74 37.66 -13.44 3.02
N ALA A 75 37.87 -14.72 3.34
CA ALA A 75 36.79 -15.67 3.50
C ALA A 75 35.94 -15.42 4.78
N ALA A 76 36.60 -14.98 5.87
CA ALA A 76 35.87 -14.60 7.09
C ALA A 76 35.05 -13.31 6.91
N GLU A 77 35.60 -12.31 6.20
CA GLU A 77 34.81 -11.11 5.83
C GLU A 77 33.60 -11.44 4.94
N ILE A 78 33.76 -12.44 4.03
CA ILE A 78 32.66 -12.87 3.16
C ILE A 78 31.58 -13.63 3.96
N THR A 79 31.99 -14.42 4.98
CA THR A 79 31.04 -15.12 5.84
C THR A 79 30.30 -14.16 6.80
N GLU A 80 31.00 -13.15 7.38
CA GLU A 80 30.34 -12.10 8.19
C GLU A 80 29.29 -11.32 7.39
N TYR A 81 29.55 -10.98 6.12
CA TYR A 81 28.56 -10.32 5.26
C TYR A 81 27.40 -11.23 4.88
N LYS A 82 27.58 -12.53 4.82
CA LYS A 82 26.50 -13.49 4.62
C LYS A 82 25.62 -13.64 5.84
N GLU A 83 26.20 -13.61 7.03
CA GLU A 83 25.48 -13.65 8.30
C GLU A 83 24.63 -12.39 8.52
N GLU A 84 25.05 -11.23 7.97
CA GLU A 84 24.26 -10.00 7.98
C GLU A 84 23.15 -9.98 6.92
N GLY A 85 23.06 -10.98 6.04
CA GLY A 85 22.02 -11.09 5.03
C GLY A 85 22.11 -10.05 3.91
N PHE A 86 23.30 -9.57 3.56
CA PHE A 86 23.52 -8.72 2.41
C PHE A 86 23.98 -9.51 1.18
N ALA A 87 23.49 -9.12 0.00
CA ALA A 87 23.97 -9.67 -1.27
C ALA A 87 25.31 -9.04 -1.66
N ILE A 88 26.26 -9.87 -2.08
CA ILE A 88 27.58 -9.43 -2.54
C ILE A 88 27.68 -9.71 -4.03
N ASP A 89 28.06 -8.68 -4.82
CA ASP A 89 28.33 -8.86 -6.24
C ASP A 89 29.55 -9.75 -6.46
N LYS A 90 29.32 -10.98 -6.95
CA LYS A 90 30.38 -11.94 -7.27
C LYS A 90 31.15 -11.54 -8.54
N VAL A 91 30.50 -10.84 -9.44
CA VAL A 91 31.08 -10.38 -10.70
C VAL A 91 31.33 -8.87 -10.63
N ARG A 92 32.58 -8.49 -10.50
CA ARG A 92 32.98 -7.07 -10.57
C ARG A 92 32.97 -6.63 -12.03
N ASN A 93 31.94 -5.93 -12.42
CA ASN A 93 31.96 -5.22 -13.68
C ASN A 93 32.77 -3.92 -13.52
N LYS A 94 33.97 -3.87 -14.14
CA LYS A 94 34.85 -2.69 -14.05
C LYS A 94 34.19 -1.42 -14.59
N GLU A 95 33.23 -1.54 -15.48
CA GLU A 95 32.54 -0.40 -16.08
C GLU A 95 31.53 0.24 -15.13
N PHE A 96 30.91 -0.51 -14.23
CA PHE A 96 30.04 0.04 -13.19
C PHE A 96 30.82 0.69 -12.02
N LEU A 97 32.07 0.31 -11.80
CA LEU A 97 32.93 0.92 -10.80
C LEU A 97 33.61 2.18 -11.31
N THR A 98 33.75 2.33 -12.60
CA THR A 98 34.18 3.56 -13.24
C THR A 98 32.97 4.43 -13.54
N VAL A 99 32.38 5.04 -12.49
CA VAL A 99 31.58 6.22 -12.73
C VAL A 99 32.53 7.26 -13.32
N LYS A 100 32.64 7.28 -14.61
CA LYS A 100 33.24 8.37 -15.37
C LYS A 100 32.33 9.57 -15.26
N THR A 101 32.21 10.13 -14.09
CA THR A 101 31.62 11.44 -13.93
C THR A 101 32.63 12.42 -14.48
N ILE A 102 32.39 12.84 -15.69
CA ILE A 102 33.03 13.95 -16.38
C ILE A 102 33.10 15.20 -15.50
N SER A 103 32.29 15.26 -14.44
CA SER A 103 32.16 16.37 -13.51
C SER A 103 32.95 16.26 -12.20
N ARG A 104 33.95 15.37 -12.10
CA ARG A 104 34.89 15.37 -10.97
C ARG A 104 36.27 15.89 -11.40
N PRO A 105 36.42 17.20 -11.60
CA PRO A 105 37.67 17.74 -12.18
C PRO A 105 38.89 17.68 -11.27
N SER A 106 38.79 17.20 -10.05
CA SER A 106 39.92 17.27 -9.12
C SER A 106 40.07 16.12 -8.12
N ALA A 107 39.38 14.99 -8.36
CA ALA A 107 39.69 13.79 -7.57
C ALA A 107 40.99 13.18 -8.08
N PRO A 108 42.12 13.24 -7.35
CA PRO A 108 43.34 12.61 -7.78
C PRO A 108 43.10 11.11 -7.96
N LYS A 109 43.66 10.54 -9.01
CA LYS A 109 43.62 9.08 -9.24
C LYS A 109 44.06 8.36 -7.95
N TYR A 110 43.44 7.26 -7.63
CA TYR A 110 43.70 6.51 -6.41
C TYR A 110 45.21 6.24 -6.15
N SER A 111 45.99 6.00 -7.20
CA SER A 111 47.44 5.85 -7.16
C SER A 111 48.15 7.08 -6.66
N VAL A 112 47.73 8.27 -7.09
CA VAL A 112 48.34 9.56 -6.67
C VAL A 112 47.97 9.87 -5.21
N ARG A 113 46.75 9.54 -4.80
CA ARG A 113 46.32 9.67 -3.41
C ARG A 113 47.09 8.76 -2.46
N TYR A 114 47.34 7.53 -2.89
CA TYR A 114 48.13 6.59 -2.11
C TYR A 114 49.56 7.03 -1.99
N TYR A 115 50.17 7.54 -3.06
CA TYR A 115 51.53 8.02 -3.09
C TYR A 115 51.75 9.29 -2.22
N VAL A 116 50.84 10.23 -2.33
CA VAL A 116 50.88 11.46 -1.48
C VAL A 116 50.69 11.13 -0.01
N ASN A 117 49.85 10.18 0.34
CA ASN A 117 49.67 9.75 1.72
C ASN A 117 50.86 8.98 2.29
N SER A 118 51.59 8.22 1.45
CA SER A 118 52.79 7.48 1.89
C SER A 118 53.93 8.43 2.34
N PHE A 119 54.07 9.57 1.69
CA PHE A 119 55.14 10.56 2.05
C PHE A 119 54.75 11.50 3.18
N LYS A 120 53.46 11.81 3.36
CA LYS A 120 52.98 12.79 4.36
C LYS A 120 52.24 12.17 5.53
N ALA A 121 52.10 10.84 5.58
CA ALA A 121 51.32 10.11 6.57
C ALA A 121 51.87 10.25 8.03
N ARG A 122 53.12 10.67 8.20
CA ARG A 122 53.68 10.85 9.56
C ARG A 122 53.23 12.11 10.28
N ARG A 123 52.55 13.07 9.64
CA ARG A 123 52.18 14.36 10.23
C ARG A 123 50.72 14.78 10.08
N ARG A 124 49.86 14.02 9.43
CA ARG A 124 48.42 14.37 9.31
C ARG A 124 47.58 13.42 10.12
N LYS A 125 46.81 13.97 11.04
CA LYS A 125 45.75 13.23 11.75
C LYS A 125 44.85 12.52 10.72
N LYS A 126 44.54 11.24 10.94
CA LYS A 126 43.66 10.45 10.06
C LYS A 126 42.28 11.06 10.09
N PHE A 127 41.92 11.80 9.06
CA PHE A 127 40.56 12.26 8.89
C PHE A 127 39.66 11.05 8.48
N LYS A 128 38.53 10.90 9.16
CA LYS A 128 37.55 9.88 8.80
C LYS A 128 36.99 10.19 7.43
N ARG A 129 36.76 9.14 6.62
CA ARG A 129 36.50 9.14 5.18
C ARG A 129 35.23 9.86 4.73
N TYR A 130 34.45 10.42 5.64
CA TYR A 130 33.07 10.90 5.40
C TYR A 130 32.86 12.40 5.59
N TYR A 131 33.90 13.23 5.55
CA TYR A 131 33.73 14.68 5.67
C TYR A 131 33.40 15.32 4.33
N HIS A 132 32.13 15.32 3.97
CA HIS A 132 31.63 16.13 2.85
C HIS A 132 31.57 17.62 3.17
N HIS A 133 31.54 18.00 4.44
CA HIS A 133 31.45 19.40 4.89
C HIS A 133 32.76 20.19 4.79
N ALA A 134 33.92 19.53 4.75
CA ALA A 134 35.20 20.21 4.58
C ALA A 134 35.35 20.98 3.23
N ARG A 135 34.49 20.69 2.24
CA ARG A 135 34.48 21.38 0.95
C ARG A 135 33.72 22.70 0.96
N LYS A 136 32.75 22.87 1.84
CA LYS A 136 31.97 24.13 1.97
C LYS A 136 32.78 25.25 2.67
N ILE A 137 33.87 24.91 3.37
CA ILE A 137 34.69 25.85 4.12
C ILE A 137 35.58 26.71 3.20
N ASN A 138 35.76 26.32 1.95
CA ASN A 138 36.59 27.06 0.99
C ASN A 138 35.83 28.09 0.14
N ASP A 139 34.49 28.09 0.22
CA ASP A 139 33.71 29.15 -0.42
C ASP A 139 33.63 30.36 0.50
N LYS A 140 34.17 31.43 0.03
CA LYS A 140 34.24 32.74 0.72
C LYS A 140 32.85 33.36 0.81
N SER A 141 32.07 33.01 1.81
CA SER A 141 30.91 33.79 2.22
C SER A 141 30.90 33.90 3.75
N ASP A 142 30.99 35.11 4.23
CA ASP A 142 31.04 35.47 5.66
C ASP A 142 29.65 35.36 6.29
N THR A 143 29.18 34.13 6.57
CA THR A 143 27.94 33.90 7.34
C THR A 143 28.26 33.25 8.67
N GLU A 144 27.53 33.61 9.72
CA GLU A 144 27.70 33.12 11.10
C GLU A 144 27.71 31.57 11.19
N GLU A 145 26.99 30.87 10.29
CA GLU A 145 26.99 29.39 10.18
C GLU A 145 28.38 28.81 9.85
N GLN A 146 29.25 29.56 9.14
CA GLN A 146 30.60 29.11 8.83
C GLN A 146 31.53 29.19 10.03
N VAL A 147 31.30 30.12 10.93
CA VAL A 147 32.09 30.28 12.18
C VAL A 147 31.79 29.11 13.12
N ILE A 148 30.54 28.71 13.22
CA ILE A 148 30.10 27.55 14.03
C ILE A 148 30.68 26.24 13.48
N THR A 149 30.69 26.08 12.16
CA THR A 149 31.21 24.85 11.49
C THR A 149 32.74 24.77 11.60
N LYS A 150 33.46 25.91 11.56
CA LYS A 150 34.92 25.97 11.81
C LYS A 150 35.28 25.60 13.24
N LYS A 151 34.54 26.12 14.22
CA LYS A 151 34.76 25.77 15.63
C LYS A 151 34.49 24.27 15.88
N ASN A 152 33.48 23.70 15.28
CA ASN A 152 33.18 22.27 15.39
C ASN A 152 34.24 21.37 14.71
N LEU A 153 34.85 21.86 13.60
CA LEU A 153 35.93 21.14 12.92
C LEU A 153 37.27 21.22 13.73
N ASP A 154 37.54 22.34 14.36
CA ASP A 154 38.70 22.52 15.24
C ASP A 154 38.51 21.72 16.55
N ALA A 155 37.31 21.67 17.11
CA ALA A 155 36.95 20.86 18.27
C ALA A 155 37.09 19.35 18.00
N MET A 156 36.72 18.86 16.81
CA MET A 156 36.91 17.45 16.42
C MET A 156 38.38 17.07 16.15
N GLY A 157 39.28 18.05 16.05
CA GLY A 157 40.74 17.89 15.90
C GLY A 157 41.49 17.82 17.24
N GLY A 158 40.86 18.11 18.35
CA GLY A 158 41.41 18.17 19.69
C GLY A 158 41.28 16.85 20.49
N SER A 159 41.97 16.76 21.56
CA SER A 159 42.04 15.58 22.43
C SER A 159 40.70 15.19 23.07
N LYS A 160 40.61 13.99 23.64
CA LYS A 160 39.41 13.41 24.30
C LYS A 160 38.62 14.29 25.28
N LYS A 161 39.11 15.50 25.56
CA LYS A 161 38.43 16.50 26.42
C LYS A 161 37.34 17.32 25.66
N ASP A 162 37.41 17.40 24.31
CA ASP A 162 36.52 18.25 23.54
C ASP A 162 35.19 17.54 23.16
N ASP A 163 35.14 16.19 23.18
CA ASP A 163 33.89 15.44 22.96
C ASP A 163 32.83 15.72 24.05
N ASN A 164 33.28 16.02 25.28
CA ASN A 164 32.38 16.38 26.39
C ASN A 164 31.80 17.79 26.22
N PHE A 165 32.48 18.72 25.56
CA PHE A 165 31.98 20.09 25.36
C PHE A 165 30.93 20.18 24.24
N ALA A 166 31.10 19.46 23.14
CA ALA A 166 30.11 19.35 22.09
C ALA A 166 28.83 18.66 22.59
N GLY A 167 28.96 17.60 23.41
CA GLY A 167 27.83 16.96 24.08
C GLY A 167 27.11 17.91 25.04
N PHE A 168 27.81 18.75 25.76
CA PHE A 168 27.22 19.72 26.69
C PHE A 168 26.45 20.84 25.97
N GLN A 169 26.93 21.32 24.81
CA GLN A 169 26.18 22.28 23.98
C GLN A 169 24.89 21.66 23.41
N GLN A 170 24.96 20.45 22.90
CA GLN A 170 23.77 19.75 22.41
C GLN A 170 22.76 19.47 23.53
N GLU A 171 23.22 19.14 24.75
CA GLU A 171 22.34 18.94 25.91
C GLU A 171 21.67 20.25 26.33
N THR A 172 22.38 21.40 26.28
CA THR A 172 21.78 22.70 26.53
C THR A 172 20.76 23.11 25.47
N ASP A 173 21.04 22.86 24.20
CA ASP A 173 20.12 23.15 23.09
C ASP A 173 18.84 22.30 23.19
N LEU A 174 18.97 21.02 23.52
CA LEU A 174 17.83 20.13 23.75
C LEU A 174 16.99 20.53 24.98
N SER A 175 17.67 21.00 26.05
CA SER A 175 16.99 21.51 27.24
C SER A 175 16.25 22.82 26.94
N GLN A 176 16.83 23.73 26.17
CA GLN A 176 16.18 24.97 25.74
C GLN A 176 14.99 24.69 24.84
N THR A 177 15.13 23.76 23.87
CA THR A 177 14.01 23.36 23.00
C THR A 177 12.89 22.69 23.78
N THR A 178 13.21 21.87 24.79
CA THR A 178 12.21 21.29 25.70
C THR A 178 11.47 22.39 26.47
N ALA A 179 12.21 23.40 26.99
CA ALA A 179 11.60 24.54 27.69
C ALA A 179 10.70 25.37 26.76
N THR A 180 11.11 25.55 25.49
CA THR A 180 10.29 26.27 24.49
C THR A 180 9.00 25.50 24.13
N TYR A 181 9.07 24.17 23.97
CA TYR A 181 7.87 23.36 23.78
C TYR A 181 6.94 23.44 24.98
N ASN A 182 7.45 23.30 26.19
CA ASN A 182 6.64 23.42 27.40
C ASN A 182 5.96 24.80 27.51
N ARG A 183 6.65 25.90 27.17
CA ARG A 183 6.05 27.23 27.14
C ARG A 183 4.95 27.35 26.10
N LYS A 184 5.22 26.97 24.85
CA LYS A 184 4.22 26.99 23.76
C LYS A 184 2.99 26.13 24.09
N LEU A 185 3.19 24.96 24.73
CA LEU A 185 2.11 24.08 25.16
C LEU A 185 1.31 24.66 26.34
N THR A 186 1.92 25.49 27.20
CA THR A 186 1.17 26.21 28.26
C THR A 186 0.39 27.40 27.69
N GLU A 187 0.89 28.04 26.62
CA GLU A 187 0.21 29.11 25.91
C GLU A 187 -0.94 28.58 25.04
N ASN A 188 -0.72 27.46 24.32
CA ASN A 188 -1.66 26.87 23.38
C ASN A 188 -1.93 25.39 23.71
N VAL A 189 -2.71 25.14 24.75
CA VAL A 189 -2.97 23.77 25.27
C VAL A 189 -3.80 22.93 24.30
N HIS A 190 -4.61 23.55 23.44
CA HIS A 190 -5.49 22.89 22.49
C HIS A 190 -4.84 22.63 21.11
N ASP A 191 -3.57 23.00 20.90
CA ASP A 191 -2.87 22.75 19.65
C ASP A 191 -2.39 21.29 19.58
N ILE A 192 -3.16 20.46 18.88
CA ILE A 192 -2.90 19.02 18.70
C ILE A 192 -1.56 18.79 17.97
N LYS A 193 -1.27 19.62 16.94
CA LYS A 193 -0.04 19.48 16.15
C LYS A 193 1.20 19.71 17.00
N LEU A 194 1.14 20.70 17.87
CA LEU A 194 2.24 21.01 18.80
C LEU A 194 2.52 19.87 19.80
N TRP A 195 1.45 19.22 20.30
CA TRP A 195 1.59 18.04 21.16
C TRP A 195 2.25 16.88 20.43
N LEU A 196 1.84 16.59 19.20
CA LEU A 196 2.41 15.52 18.38
C LEU A 196 3.88 15.80 18.00
N GLU A 197 4.23 17.06 17.70
CA GLU A 197 5.61 17.46 17.48
C GLU A 197 6.47 17.29 18.73
N TYR A 198 5.94 17.60 19.90
CA TYR A 198 6.65 17.41 21.15
C TYR A 198 6.89 15.93 21.47
N VAL A 199 5.92 15.05 21.16
CA VAL A 199 6.09 13.61 21.26
C VAL A 199 7.17 13.10 20.30
N LYS A 200 7.19 13.55 19.05
CA LYS A 200 8.25 13.23 18.08
C LYS A 200 9.62 13.76 18.51
N PHE A 201 9.67 14.93 19.12
CA PHE A 201 10.92 15.50 19.64
C PHE A 201 11.56 14.61 20.71
N GLN A 202 10.79 13.82 21.49
CA GLN A 202 11.36 12.88 22.45
C GLN A 202 12.27 11.82 21.80
N ASP A 203 12.05 11.48 20.53
CA ASP A 203 12.93 10.57 19.79
C ASP A 203 14.32 11.18 19.58
N THR A 204 14.38 12.47 19.30
CA THR A 204 15.67 13.16 19.16
C THR A 204 16.43 13.25 20.49
N VAL A 205 15.70 13.49 21.58
CA VAL A 205 16.27 13.47 22.95
C VAL A 205 16.82 12.07 23.27
N TYR A 206 16.08 11.03 22.95
CA TYR A 206 16.52 9.65 23.17
C TYR A 206 17.74 9.27 22.32
N GLN A 207 17.80 9.69 21.06
CA GLN A 207 18.97 9.45 20.21
C GLN A 207 20.22 10.11 20.80
N PHE A 208 20.07 11.31 21.34
CA PHE A 208 21.15 11.97 22.06
C PHE A 208 21.57 11.19 23.33
N GLU A 209 20.60 10.82 24.18
CA GLU A 209 20.86 10.02 25.38
C GLU A 209 21.57 8.69 25.04
N LYS A 210 21.15 8.01 23.97
CA LYS A 210 21.77 6.76 23.48
C LYS A 210 23.24 6.97 23.05
N THR A 211 23.55 8.12 22.48
CA THR A 211 24.91 8.42 22.00
C THR A 211 25.87 8.68 23.17
N TYR A 212 25.39 9.30 24.24
CA TYR A 212 26.24 9.75 25.35
C TYR A 212 26.12 8.89 26.63
N ARG A 213 25.02 8.20 26.83
CA ARG A 213 24.80 7.32 27.98
C ARG A 213 25.03 5.84 27.63
N LYS A 214 25.98 5.21 28.30
CA LYS A 214 26.23 3.76 28.19
C LYS A 214 25.18 3.03 29.04
N GLY A 215 24.01 2.71 28.47
CA GLY A 215 22.94 1.96 29.11
C GLY A 215 22.38 0.82 28.25
N SER A 216 21.62 -0.09 28.86
CA SER A 216 20.92 -1.15 28.11
C SER A 216 19.90 -0.53 27.14
N ILE A 217 19.99 -0.86 25.86
CA ILE A 217 19.16 -0.31 24.79
C ILE A 217 17.65 -0.62 25.04
N ALA A 218 17.35 -1.83 25.52
CA ALA A 218 15.97 -2.24 25.77
C ALA A 218 15.31 -1.44 26.92
N LYS A 219 16.03 -1.19 28.00
CA LYS A 219 15.54 -0.34 29.10
C LYS A 219 15.32 1.11 28.67
N GLY A 220 16.19 1.63 27.81
CA GLY A 220 16.07 2.98 27.30
C GLY A 220 14.84 3.19 26.42
N LEU A 221 14.50 2.22 25.59
CA LEU A 221 13.29 2.29 24.73
C LEU A 221 12.00 2.30 25.56
N ARG A 222 11.92 1.48 26.60
CA ARG A 222 10.78 1.46 27.52
C ARG A 222 10.59 2.81 28.21
N VAL A 223 11.68 3.42 28.73
CA VAL A 223 11.64 4.75 29.36
C VAL A 223 11.20 5.84 28.38
N LEU A 224 11.68 5.79 27.12
CA LEU A 224 11.24 6.72 26.08
C LEU A 224 9.73 6.64 25.87
N ALA A 225 9.23 5.45 25.78
CA ALA A 225 7.81 5.24 25.50
C ALA A 225 6.93 5.58 26.71
N GLU A 226 7.37 5.30 27.94
CA GLU A 226 6.70 5.77 29.17
C GLU A 226 6.65 7.32 29.23
N ARG A 227 7.70 8.02 28.79
CA ARG A 227 7.69 9.49 28.64
C ARG A 227 6.65 9.94 27.60
N LYS A 228 6.66 9.30 26.41
CA LYS A 228 5.67 9.63 25.36
C LYS A 228 4.24 9.41 25.84
N LEU A 229 3.95 8.29 26.50
CA LEU A 229 2.64 8.00 27.08
C LEU A 229 2.24 9.07 28.12
N SER A 230 3.15 9.45 29.02
CA SER A 230 2.87 10.51 29.99
C SER A 230 2.57 11.88 29.35
N ILE A 231 3.22 12.22 28.24
CA ILE A 231 2.93 13.45 27.47
C ILE A 231 1.56 13.34 26.81
N LEU A 232 1.26 12.20 26.17
CA LEU A 232 0.00 11.97 25.50
C LEU A 232 -1.18 11.90 26.48
N ASP A 233 -1.00 11.30 27.64
CA ASP A 233 -2.01 11.30 28.70
C ASP A 233 -2.33 12.74 29.18
N LYS A 234 -1.32 13.60 29.34
CA LYS A 234 -1.52 15.03 29.63
C LYS A 234 -2.22 15.75 28.48
N ALA A 235 -1.85 15.47 27.23
CA ALA A 235 -2.52 16.06 26.07
C ALA A 235 -4.00 15.68 26.02
N LEU A 236 -4.35 14.43 26.33
CA LEU A 236 -5.72 13.92 26.36
C LEU A 236 -6.55 14.48 27.52
N THR A 237 -5.93 14.83 28.66
CA THR A 237 -6.69 15.51 29.75
C THR A 237 -7.22 16.88 29.31
N HIS A 238 -6.51 17.56 28.41
CA HIS A 238 -6.92 18.88 27.90
C HIS A 238 -7.73 18.79 26.60
N ASN A 239 -7.48 17.77 25.77
CA ASN A 239 -8.13 17.55 24.47
C ASN A 239 -8.89 16.22 24.50
N GLN A 240 -9.97 16.15 25.26
CA GLN A 240 -10.79 14.96 25.36
C GLN A 240 -11.36 14.60 23.98
N ASN A 241 -11.37 13.29 23.65
CA ASN A 241 -11.87 12.74 22.38
C ASN A 241 -11.11 13.13 21.11
N CYS A 242 -9.86 13.62 21.22
CA CYS A 242 -9.05 13.84 20.03
C CYS A 242 -8.57 12.51 19.45
N GLU A 243 -9.03 12.17 18.25
CA GLU A 243 -8.72 10.91 17.57
C GLU A 243 -7.24 10.75 17.29
N GLU A 244 -6.55 11.80 16.85
CA GLU A 244 -5.14 11.75 16.50
C GLU A 244 -4.25 11.44 17.72
N LEU A 245 -4.53 12.06 18.85
CA LEU A 245 -3.81 11.83 20.10
C LEU A 245 -4.06 10.40 20.65
N LEU A 246 -5.31 9.92 20.57
CA LEU A 246 -5.66 8.56 20.96
C LEU A 246 -4.96 7.51 20.10
N ARG A 247 -4.94 7.69 18.78
CA ARG A 247 -4.25 6.79 17.83
C ARG A 247 -2.75 6.75 18.11
N GLU A 248 -2.12 7.90 18.33
CA GLU A 248 -0.69 7.95 18.65
C GLU A 248 -0.40 7.30 20.01
N ARG A 249 -1.26 7.50 21.00
CA ARG A 249 -1.16 6.82 22.31
C ARG A 249 -1.23 5.31 22.17
N LEU A 250 -2.16 4.81 21.39
CA LEU A 250 -2.28 3.36 21.12
C LEU A 250 -1.06 2.82 20.39
N ASN A 251 -0.55 3.53 19.38
CA ASN A 251 0.65 3.14 18.64
C ASN A 251 1.87 3.03 19.57
N VAL A 252 2.05 3.97 20.48
CA VAL A 252 3.13 3.93 21.46
C VAL A 252 2.92 2.76 22.45
N ALA A 253 1.69 2.54 22.92
CA ALA A 253 1.37 1.48 23.88
C ALA A 253 1.61 0.07 23.28
N VAL A 254 1.18 -0.16 22.06
CA VAL A 254 1.37 -1.45 21.34
C VAL A 254 2.86 -1.83 21.20
N ASN A 255 3.74 -0.85 21.07
CA ASN A 255 5.17 -1.11 20.89
C ASN A 255 5.94 -1.33 22.21
N VAL A 256 5.31 -1.14 23.37
CA VAL A 256 5.99 -1.11 24.67
C VAL A 256 5.51 -2.17 25.63
N TYR A 257 4.20 -2.37 25.71
CA TYR A 257 3.61 -3.33 26.61
C TYR A 257 3.63 -4.75 26.02
N PRO A 258 3.93 -5.77 26.84
CA PRO A 258 3.68 -7.16 26.47
C PRO A 258 2.21 -7.36 26.07
N SER A 259 1.93 -8.33 25.20
CA SER A 259 0.59 -8.57 24.67
C SER A 259 -0.47 -8.72 25.77
N ASP A 260 -0.15 -9.43 26.87
CA ASP A 260 -1.08 -9.70 27.95
C ASP A 260 -1.41 -8.44 28.77
N GLU A 261 -0.39 -7.64 29.10
CA GLU A 261 -0.57 -6.36 29.80
C GLU A 261 -1.36 -5.37 28.93
N LEU A 262 -1.06 -5.35 27.63
CA LEU A 262 -1.75 -4.51 26.66
C LEU A 262 -3.23 -4.87 26.55
N GLN A 263 -3.58 -6.15 26.50
CA GLN A 263 -4.95 -6.64 26.47
C GLN A 263 -5.76 -6.17 27.68
N VAL A 264 -5.20 -6.32 28.87
CA VAL A 264 -5.84 -5.86 30.12
C VAL A 264 -6.05 -4.34 30.13
N LEU A 265 -5.03 -3.58 29.70
CA LEU A 265 -5.09 -2.13 29.61
C LEU A 265 -6.17 -1.66 28.62
N LEU A 266 -6.17 -2.22 27.40
CA LEU A 266 -7.13 -1.83 26.37
C LEU A 266 -8.55 -2.21 26.73
N LYS A 267 -8.76 -3.38 27.30
CA LYS A 267 -10.07 -3.78 27.83
C LYS A 267 -10.58 -2.78 28.88
N GLY A 268 -9.72 -2.40 29.84
CA GLY A 268 -10.08 -1.42 30.85
C GLY A 268 -10.38 -0.01 30.30
N LEU A 269 -9.76 0.39 29.18
CA LEU A 269 -10.06 1.64 28.48
C LEU A 269 -11.40 1.55 27.74
N VAL A 270 -11.63 0.45 27.04
CA VAL A 270 -12.89 0.20 26.32
C VAL A 270 -14.08 0.13 27.29
N ASP A 271 -13.91 -0.51 28.46
CA ASP A 271 -14.97 -0.60 29.47
C ASP A 271 -15.34 0.79 30.05
N LYS A 272 -14.38 1.73 30.07
CA LYS A 272 -14.63 3.12 30.50
C LYS A 272 -15.33 3.96 29.43
N GLU A 273 -14.91 3.82 28.19
CA GLU A 273 -15.38 4.62 27.05
C GLU A 273 -15.93 3.72 25.94
N GLN A 274 -17.06 3.07 26.20
CA GLN A 274 -17.67 2.08 25.29
C GLN A 274 -18.06 2.64 23.92
N GLY A 275 -18.29 3.95 23.79
CA GLY A 275 -18.67 4.61 22.54
C GLY A 275 -17.48 4.98 21.64
N ASN A 276 -16.24 4.87 22.14
CA ASN A 276 -15.06 5.29 21.40
C ASN A 276 -14.58 4.20 20.45
N ILE A 277 -14.84 4.40 19.15
CA ILE A 277 -14.46 3.44 18.10
C ILE A 277 -12.97 3.18 18.04
N ILE A 278 -12.12 4.19 18.31
CA ILE A 278 -10.66 4.06 18.20
C ILE A 278 -10.11 3.10 19.24
N LEU A 279 -10.66 3.14 20.45
CA LEU A 279 -10.29 2.20 21.50
C LEU A 279 -10.71 0.76 21.14
N TRP A 280 -11.90 0.58 20.57
CA TRP A 280 -12.34 -0.71 20.05
C TRP A 280 -11.43 -1.22 18.94
N GLN A 281 -11.11 -0.37 17.96
CA GLN A 281 -10.19 -0.71 16.89
C GLN A 281 -8.83 -1.14 17.43
N GLY A 282 -8.26 -0.36 18.35
CA GLY A 282 -7.00 -0.69 18.99
C GLY A 282 -7.04 -2.01 19.77
N TYR A 283 -8.14 -2.30 20.47
CA TYR A 283 -8.31 -3.54 21.22
C TYR A 283 -8.45 -4.75 20.30
N ILE A 284 -9.29 -4.66 19.28
CA ILE A 284 -9.49 -5.73 18.30
C ILE A 284 -8.19 -5.99 17.53
N GLU A 285 -7.55 -4.94 17.00
CA GLU A 285 -6.29 -5.06 16.27
C GLU A 285 -5.17 -5.65 17.15
N SER A 286 -5.07 -5.27 18.41
CA SER A 286 -4.04 -5.84 19.30
C SER A 286 -4.27 -7.33 19.54
N THR A 287 -5.52 -7.78 19.61
CA THR A 287 -5.88 -9.21 19.74
C THR A 287 -5.58 -9.94 18.43
N GLN A 288 -6.00 -9.38 17.31
CA GLN A 288 -5.81 -9.93 15.98
C GLN A 288 -4.31 -10.08 15.61
N CYS A 289 -3.49 -9.08 15.95
CA CYS A 289 -2.06 -9.08 15.64
C CYS A 289 -1.19 -9.83 16.66
N SER A 290 -1.76 -10.36 17.72
CA SER A 290 -1.01 -11.12 18.73
C SER A 290 -0.98 -12.60 18.38
N MET A 291 0.20 -13.17 18.21
CA MET A 291 0.34 -14.61 17.92
C MET A 291 -0.29 -15.51 19.00
N SER A 292 -0.26 -15.09 20.27
CA SER A 292 -0.84 -15.84 21.38
C SER A 292 -2.36 -15.71 21.50
N HIS A 293 -2.93 -14.56 21.16
CA HIS A 293 -4.36 -14.26 21.33
C HIS A 293 -5.18 -14.36 20.05
N CYS A 294 -4.53 -14.39 18.90
CA CYS A 294 -5.21 -14.50 17.60
C CYS A 294 -5.86 -15.89 17.46
N ASN A 295 -7.18 -15.90 17.61
CA ASN A 295 -8.03 -17.04 17.29
C ASN A 295 -9.29 -16.48 16.63
N THR A 296 -9.74 -17.08 15.56
CA THR A 296 -10.88 -16.57 14.77
C THR A 296 -12.14 -16.31 15.61
N PRO A 297 -12.65 -17.23 16.43
CA PRO A 297 -13.83 -16.97 17.27
C PRO A 297 -13.60 -15.88 18.32
N ALA A 298 -12.41 -15.79 18.91
CA ALA A 298 -12.10 -14.76 19.89
C ALA A 298 -12.16 -13.35 19.28
N VAL A 299 -11.59 -13.18 18.09
CA VAL A 299 -11.61 -11.90 17.37
C VAL A 299 -13.05 -11.56 16.92
N LEU A 300 -13.80 -12.52 16.38
CA LEU A 300 -15.21 -12.33 15.99
C LEU A 300 -16.08 -11.93 17.17
N ASN A 301 -15.89 -12.55 18.33
CA ASN A 301 -16.59 -12.16 19.57
C ASN A 301 -16.35 -10.71 19.98
N LEU A 302 -15.16 -10.16 19.72
CA LEU A 302 -14.88 -8.73 19.97
C LEU A 302 -15.63 -7.83 18.98
N TYR A 303 -15.70 -8.22 17.70
CA TYR A 303 -16.52 -7.49 16.70
C TYR A 303 -18.00 -7.50 17.07
N ILE A 304 -18.54 -8.65 17.48
CA ILE A 304 -19.92 -8.80 17.95
C ILE A 304 -20.21 -7.85 19.12
N LYS A 305 -19.34 -7.87 20.14
CA LYS A 305 -19.49 -6.98 21.30
C LYS A 305 -19.44 -5.51 20.92
N CYS A 306 -18.49 -5.12 20.09
CA CYS A 306 -18.35 -3.74 19.61
C CYS A 306 -19.62 -3.28 18.86
N LEU A 307 -20.05 -4.05 17.86
CA LEU A 307 -21.20 -3.74 17.03
C LEU A 307 -22.49 -3.66 17.87
N SER A 308 -22.68 -4.62 18.79
CA SER A 308 -23.82 -4.61 19.72
C SER A 308 -23.87 -3.36 20.61
N ILE A 309 -22.72 -2.90 21.10
CA ILE A 309 -22.63 -1.69 21.92
C ILE A 309 -22.91 -0.45 21.08
N LEU A 310 -22.29 -0.31 19.90
CA LEU A 310 -22.54 0.81 18.99
C LEU A 310 -24.01 0.88 18.58
N HIS A 311 -24.65 -0.26 18.32
CA HIS A 311 -26.06 -0.34 18.01
C HIS A 311 -26.94 0.12 19.20
N LYS A 312 -26.65 -0.32 20.44
CA LYS A 312 -27.34 0.14 21.64
C LYS A 312 -27.21 1.65 21.81
N LEU A 313 -26.00 2.19 21.62
CA LEU A 313 -25.78 3.65 21.71
C LEU A 313 -26.56 4.40 20.64
N ARG A 314 -26.61 3.90 19.40
CA ARG A 314 -27.38 4.49 18.30
C ARG A 314 -28.88 4.55 18.64
N ARG A 315 -29.43 3.49 19.26
CA ARG A 315 -30.85 3.48 19.65
C ARG A 315 -31.16 4.47 20.74
N ASN A 316 -30.25 4.74 21.64
CA ASN A 316 -30.41 5.63 22.77
C ASN A 316 -30.06 7.09 22.44
N SER A 317 -29.27 7.36 21.41
CA SER A 317 -28.87 8.70 20.99
C SER A 317 -29.92 9.35 20.12
N THR A 318 -30.20 10.63 20.34
CA THR A 318 -31.13 11.43 19.53
C THR A 318 -30.44 12.28 18.47
N MET A 319 -29.13 12.60 18.63
CA MET A 319 -28.45 13.64 17.84
C MET A 319 -27.35 13.15 16.93
N GLU A 320 -26.78 11.94 17.13
CA GLU A 320 -25.58 11.49 16.43
C GLU A 320 -25.75 10.15 15.68
N LYS A 321 -26.99 9.87 15.23
CA LYS A 321 -27.29 8.56 14.59
C LYS A 321 -26.46 8.30 13.33
N ALA A 322 -26.27 9.30 12.48
CA ALA A 322 -25.51 9.16 11.24
C ALA A 322 -24.04 8.80 11.51
N GLN A 323 -23.40 9.47 12.45
CA GLN A 323 -22.01 9.21 12.83
C GLN A 323 -21.83 7.82 13.47
N LEU A 324 -22.77 7.40 14.32
CA LEU A 324 -22.74 6.07 14.94
C LEU A 324 -22.95 4.97 13.88
N GLU A 325 -23.78 5.20 12.86
CA GLU A 325 -23.93 4.28 11.73
C GLU A 325 -22.66 4.24 10.86
N GLU A 326 -21.99 5.36 10.62
CA GLU A 326 -20.66 5.36 9.97
C GLU A 326 -19.65 4.53 10.77
N ASN A 327 -19.68 4.62 12.09
CA ASN A 327 -18.82 3.80 12.94
C ASN A 327 -19.15 2.30 12.83
N ILE A 328 -20.43 1.95 12.75
CA ILE A 328 -20.88 0.58 12.52
C ILE A 328 -20.36 0.09 11.14
N LEU A 329 -20.46 0.91 10.09
CA LEU A 329 -19.95 0.57 8.76
C LEU A 329 -18.42 0.39 8.76
N LYS A 330 -17.67 1.24 9.47
CA LYS A 330 -16.23 1.08 9.65
C LYS A 330 -15.89 -0.26 10.31
N MET A 331 -16.62 -0.64 11.35
CA MET A 331 -16.41 -1.91 12.05
C MET A 331 -16.85 -3.10 11.19
N LEU A 332 -17.92 -2.98 10.41
CA LEU A 332 -18.33 -3.98 9.43
C LEU A 332 -17.24 -4.20 8.36
N TYR A 333 -16.64 -3.11 7.87
CA TYR A 333 -15.54 -3.20 6.91
C TYR A 333 -14.33 -3.95 7.48
N GLN A 334 -13.92 -3.63 8.70
CA GLN A 334 -12.83 -4.34 9.37
C GLN A 334 -13.14 -5.82 9.62
N CYS A 335 -14.35 -6.11 10.10
CA CYS A 335 -14.80 -7.49 10.31
C CYS A 335 -14.81 -8.29 8.99
N GLY A 336 -15.37 -7.68 7.93
CA GLY A 336 -15.37 -8.30 6.59
C GLY A 336 -13.97 -8.53 6.03
N LEU A 337 -13.04 -7.60 6.23
CA LEU A 337 -11.63 -7.79 5.87
C LEU A 337 -10.98 -8.94 6.66
N PHE A 338 -11.28 -9.03 7.95
CA PHE A 338 -10.77 -10.12 8.79
C PHE A 338 -11.28 -11.48 8.29
N LEU A 339 -12.59 -11.63 8.06
CA LEU A 339 -13.19 -12.85 7.50
C LEU A 339 -12.56 -13.21 6.14
N LYS A 340 -12.42 -12.23 5.25
CA LYS A 340 -11.78 -12.39 3.94
C LYS A 340 -10.34 -12.89 4.05
N GLN A 341 -9.54 -12.31 4.93
CA GLN A 341 -8.13 -12.65 5.10
C GLN A 341 -7.92 -13.96 5.87
N ALA A 342 -8.85 -14.33 6.76
CA ALA A 342 -8.90 -15.63 7.41
C ALA A 342 -9.38 -16.76 6.47
N GLY A 343 -9.88 -16.41 5.27
CA GLY A 343 -10.36 -17.35 4.25
C GLY A 343 -11.83 -17.77 4.44
N LEU A 344 -12.57 -17.18 5.36
CA LEU A 344 -13.96 -17.50 5.70
C LEU A 344 -14.96 -16.83 4.71
N PHE A 345 -14.86 -17.15 3.45
CA PHE A 345 -15.65 -16.51 2.39
C PHE A 345 -17.15 -16.85 2.47
N GLU A 346 -17.48 -18.05 2.91
CA GLU A 346 -18.86 -18.51 3.07
C GLU A 346 -19.57 -17.67 4.16
N GLN A 347 -18.92 -17.46 5.30
CA GLN A 347 -19.44 -16.59 6.37
C GLN A 347 -19.48 -15.13 5.94
N LEU A 348 -18.44 -14.66 5.25
CA LEU A 348 -18.40 -13.31 4.70
C LEU A 348 -19.58 -13.06 3.76
N TRP A 349 -19.82 -13.95 2.80
CA TRP A 349 -20.91 -13.75 1.86
C TRP A 349 -22.29 -13.82 2.55
N THR A 350 -22.49 -14.76 3.48
CA THR A 350 -23.73 -14.83 4.26
C THR A 350 -23.99 -13.52 5.01
N LEU A 351 -22.97 -12.96 5.65
CA LEU A 351 -23.04 -11.67 6.34
C LEU A 351 -23.40 -10.52 5.36
N LEU A 352 -22.70 -10.41 4.23
CA LEU A 352 -22.92 -9.34 3.26
C LEU A 352 -24.30 -9.45 2.60
N ARG A 353 -24.74 -10.67 2.25
CA ARG A 353 -26.07 -10.92 1.69
C ARG A 353 -27.16 -10.48 2.65
N LEU A 354 -27.08 -10.85 3.91
CA LEU A 354 -28.07 -10.46 4.90
C LEU A 354 -28.09 -8.94 5.15
N TYR A 355 -26.95 -8.27 5.10
CA TYR A 355 -26.93 -6.80 5.11
C TYR A 355 -27.63 -6.20 3.89
N LEU A 356 -27.44 -6.75 2.70
CA LEU A 356 -28.15 -6.29 1.50
C LEU A 356 -29.65 -6.54 1.60
N GLU A 357 -30.07 -7.74 2.00
CA GLU A 357 -31.49 -8.10 2.16
C GLU A 357 -32.21 -7.26 3.22
N LEU A 358 -31.52 -6.92 4.33
CA LEU A 358 -32.08 -6.14 5.42
C LEU A 358 -32.21 -4.64 5.07
N ASN A 359 -31.25 -4.08 4.36
CA ASN A 359 -31.15 -2.62 4.19
C ASN A 359 -31.63 -2.15 2.81
N LEU A 360 -31.59 -3.01 1.80
CA LEU A 360 -32.15 -2.71 0.49
C LEU A 360 -33.56 -3.31 0.45
N SER A 361 -34.59 -2.47 0.51
CA SER A 361 -36.00 -2.88 0.44
C SER A 361 -36.31 -3.48 -0.93
N ALA A 362 -35.82 -4.67 -1.16
CA ALA A 362 -36.13 -5.42 -2.36
C ALA A 362 -37.56 -5.96 -2.24
N SER A 363 -38.40 -5.64 -3.22
CA SER A 363 -39.68 -6.31 -3.42
C SER A 363 -39.51 -7.82 -3.60
N ASP A 364 -38.31 -8.24 -3.91
CA ASP A 364 -37.91 -9.63 -4.13
C ASP A 364 -36.64 -9.95 -3.33
N LYS A 365 -36.81 -10.63 -2.20
CA LYS A 365 -35.68 -11.08 -1.35
C LYS A 365 -34.78 -12.11 -2.05
N SER A 366 -35.27 -12.75 -3.12
CA SER A 366 -34.50 -13.74 -3.87
C SER A 366 -33.39 -13.13 -4.74
N LYS A 367 -33.40 -11.81 -4.97
CA LYS A 367 -32.40 -11.11 -5.83
C LYS A 367 -30.95 -11.34 -5.41
N PHE A 368 -30.70 -11.48 -4.11
CA PHE A 368 -29.37 -11.69 -3.56
C PHE A 368 -29.07 -13.16 -3.24
N ASN A 369 -30.03 -14.07 -3.43
CA ASN A 369 -29.80 -15.50 -3.29
C ASN A 369 -29.26 -16.07 -4.62
N ILE A 370 -28.01 -15.77 -4.91
CA ILE A 370 -27.34 -16.14 -6.14
C ILE A 370 -26.63 -17.48 -5.91
N SER A 371 -26.98 -18.49 -6.70
CA SER A 371 -26.25 -19.75 -6.74
C SER A 371 -24.96 -19.60 -7.55
N SER A 372 -23.91 -20.36 -7.19
CA SER A 372 -22.63 -20.29 -7.89
C SER A 372 -22.69 -20.72 -9.35
N GLY A 373 -23.64 -21.57 -9.70
CA GLY A 373 -23.68 -22.21 -11.02
C GLY A 373 -22.51 -23.15 -11.31
N PHE A 374 -21.61 -23.32 -10.33
CA PHE A 374 -20.43 -24.15 -10.46
C PHE A 374 -20.79 -25.64 -10.23
N GLU A 375 -20.40 -26.50 -11.18
CA GLU A 375 -20.60 -27.94 -11.06
C GLU A 375 -19.44 -28.59 -10.31
N GLU A 376 -19.72 -29.25 -9.18
CA GLU A 376 -18.69 -29.93 -8.39
C GLU A 376 -17.97 -31.03 -9.18
N LYS A 377 -18.59 -31.61 -10.17
CA LYS A 377 -17.96 -32.58 -11.08
C LYS A 377 -16.72 -32.02 -11.79
N GLN A 378 -16.76 -30.75 -12.18
CA GLN A 378 -15.61 -30.11 -12.83
C GLN A 378 -14.43 -29.96 -11.85
N LEU A 379 -14.71 -29.67 -10.57
CA LEU A 379 -13.67 -29.59 -9.56
C LEU A 379 -12.99 -30.94 -9.36
N VAL A 380 -13.79 -32.01 -9.25
CA VAL A 380 -13.29 -33.40 -9.10
C VAL A 380 -12.38 -33.78 -10.27
N GLU A 381 -12.78 -33.45 -11.53
CA GLU A 381 -11.93 -33.69 -12.70
C GLU A 381 -10.58 -32.95 -12.62
N PHE A 382 -10.57 -31.71 -12.14
CA PHE A 382 -9.31 -30.95 -11.95
C PHE A 382 -8.49 -31.49 -10.79
N GLU A 383 -9.12 -31.91 -9.70
CA GLU A 383 -8.43 -32.55 -8.57
C GLU A 383 -7.79 -33.88 -8.98
N GLU A 384 -8.48 -34.71 -9.76
CA GLU A 384 -7.94 -35.93 -10.35
C GLU A 384 -6.67 -35.66 -11.20
N VAL A 385 -6.69 -34.59 -12.00
CA VAL A 385 -5.49 -34.17 -12.77
C VAL A 385 -4.36 -33.76 -11.84
N VAL A 386 -4.64 -33.05 -10.75
CA VAL A 386 -3.64 -32.64 -9.78
C VAL A 386 -3.06 -33.86 -9.05
N PHE A 387 -3.88 -34.80 -8.58
CA PHE A 387 -3.43 -36.02 -7.89
C PHE A 387 -2.62 -36.93 -8.80
N ASN A 388 -3.00 -37.05 -10.07
CA ASN A 388 -2.27 -37.85 -11.06
C ASN A 388 -0.95 -37.22 -11.54
N SER A 389 -0.64 -35.97 -11.16
CA SER A 389 0.53 -35.22 -11.63
C SER A 389 1.86 -35.63 -11.00
N GLN A 390 1.88 -36.58 -10.05
CA GLN A 390 3.08 -37.06 -9.33
C GLN A 390 3.92 -35.94 -8.70
N LEU A 391 3.28 -34.85 -8.28
CA LEU A 391 3.95 -33.75 -7.60
C LEU A 391 4.28 -34.08 -6.14
N PRO A 392 5.24 -33.40 -5.51
CA PRO A 392 5.49 -33.53 -4.09
C PRO A 392 4.23 -33.23 -3.26
N LEU A 393 4.07 -33.86 -2.11
CA LEU A 393 2.86 -33.74 -1.26
C LEU A 393 2.54 -32.29 -0.88
N HIS A 394 3.54 -31.47 -0.61
CA HIS A 394 3.36 -30.06 -0.29
C HIS A 394 2.78 -29.23 -1.47
N GLU A 395 3.17 -29.56 -2.71
CA GLU A 395 2.58 -28.92 -3.90
C GLU A 395 1.19 -29.46 -4.21
N LEU A 396 0.92 -30.74 -3.96
CA LEU A 396 -0.42 -31.31 -4.07
C LEU A 396 -1.38 -30.59 -3.12
N TRP A 397 -1.03 -30.50 -1.85
CA TRP A 397 -1.81 -29.75 -0.87
C TRP A 397 -2.06 -28.30 -1.31
N LEU A 398 -1.00 -27.59 -1.73
CA LEU A 398 -1.10 -26.21 -2.16
C LEU A 398 -2.09 -26.02 -3.32
N ARG A 399 -2.06 -26.93 -4.29
CA ARG A 399 -2.92 -26.85 -5.48
C ARG A 399 -4.36 -27.18 -5.16
N THR A 400 -4.57 -28.25 -4.38
CA THR A 400 -5.91 -28.66 -3.94
C THR A 400 -6.56 -27.58 -3.09
N GLU A 401 -5.85 -27.05 -2.10
CA GLU A 401 -6.35 -25.98 -1.24
C GLU A 401 -6.73 -24.72 -2.03
N LYS A 402 -5.90 -24.31 -3.01
CA LYS A 402 -6.19 -23.15 -3.87
C LYS A 402 -7.31 -23.39 -4.87
N LEU A 403 -7.47 -24.61 -5.37
CA LEU A 403 -8.59 -24.95 -6.25
C LEU A 403 -9.92 -24.88 -5.48
N ARG A 404 -9.98 -25.51 -4.32
CA ARG A 404 -11.17 -25.49 -3.47
C ARG A 404 -11.48 -24.07 -2.98
N GLU A 405 -10.49 -23.31 -2.56
CA GLU A 405 -10.65 -21.89 -2.18
C GLU A 405 -11.23 -21.01 -3.30
N ALA A 406 -10.91 -21.32 -4.56
CA ALA A 406 -11.46 -20.59 -5.71
C ALA A 406 -12.90 -20.99 -6.04
N CYS A 407 -13.32 -22.21 -5.73
CA CYS A 407 -14.63 -22.75 -6.07
C CYS A 407 -15.64 -22.72 -4.91
N HIS A 408 -15.19 -22.96 -3.69
CA HIS A 408 -16.02 -23.08 -2.49
C HIS A 408 -16.06 -21.79 -1.68
N TRP A 409 -16.68 -20.75 -2.22
CA TRP A 409 -16.79 -19.44 -1.58
C TRP A 409 -18.23 -19.08 -1.20
N LEU A 410 -19.21 -19.88 -1.62
CA LEU A 410 -20.60 -19.79 -1.19
C LEU A 410 -20.92 -20.86 -0.16
N PRO A 411 -21.81 -20.56 0.80
CA PRO A 411 -22.35 -21.57 1.70
C PRO A 411 -23.03 -22.70 0.92
N PHE A 412 -22.90 -23.90 1.43
CA PHE A 412 -23.54 -25.07 0.83
C PHE A 412 -25.06 -25.02 1.02
N ALA A 413 -25.83 -25.51 0.03
CA ALA A 413 -27.28 -25.55 0.11
C ALA A 413 -27.76 -26.60 1.13
N GLU A 414 -28.80 -26.28 1.90
CA GLU A 414 -29.27 -27.09 3.03
C GLU A 414 -29.71 -28.52 2.62
N ASP A 415 -30.08 -28.73 1.34
CA ASP A 415 -30.63 -30.00 0.82
C ASP A 415 -29.56 -31.02 0.37
N GLY A 416 -28.28 -30.71 0.49
CA GLY A 416 -27.17 -31.54 0.01
C GLY A 416 -26.38 -32.24 1.11
N GLN A 417 -25.73 -33.36 0.77
CA GLN A 417 -24.71 -33.96 1.63
C GLN A 417 -23.38 -33.20 1.41
N CYS A 418 -22.90 -32.52 2.42
CA CYS A 418 -21.61 -31.81 2.41
C CYS A 418 -20.59 -32.50 3.32
N GLU A 419 -19.47 -32.91 2.76
CA GLU A 419 -18.36 -33.54 3.53
C GLU A 419 -17.58 -32.50 4.34
N ASP A 420 -17.60 -31.23 3.93
CA ASP A 420 -16.92 -30.14 4.60
C ASP A 420 -17.86 -29.34 5.53
N PRO A 421 -17.81 -29.56 6.85
CA PRO A 421 -18.70 -28.88 7.79
C PRO A 421 -18.52 -27.35 7.83
N GLN A 422 -17.37 -26.82 7.41
CA GLN A 422 -17.13 -25.36 7.40
C GLN A 422 -17.84 -24.63 6.23
N ARG A 423 -18.34 -25.36 5.24
CA ARG A 423 -19.23 -24.81 4.20
C ARG A 423 -20.69 -24.65 4.64
N LEU A 424 -21.07 -25.32 5.73
CA LEU A 424 -22.42 -25.22 6.30
C LEU A 424 -22.46 -23.95 7.17
N VAL A 425 -22.87 -22.85 6.58
CA VAL A 425 -23.00 -21.55 7.25
C VAL A 425 -24.47 -21.11 7.21
N PHE A 426 -25.07 -21.02 8.38
CA PHE A 426 -26.44 -20.59 8.53
C PHE A 426 -26.54 -19.09 8.84
N PRO A 427 -27.70 -18.45 8.58
CA PRO A 427 -27.93 -17.05 8.96
C PRO A 427 -27.73 -16.78 10.45
N GLU A 428 -28.00 -17.78 11.32
CA GLU A 428 -27.84 -17.71 12.77
C GLU A 428 -26.37 -17.52 13.18
N ASP A 429 -25.42 -18.09 12.43
CA ASP A 429 -23.98 -18.02 12.73
C ASP A 429 -23.43 -16.58 12.64
N VAL A 430 -24.07 -15.74 11.82
CA VAL A 430 -23.66 -14.34 11.60
C VAL A 430 -24.68 -13.33 12.13
N ALA A 431 -25.80 -13.79 12.70
CA ALA A 431 -26.92 -12.93 13.13
C ALA A 431 -26.50 -11.82 14.12
N GLU A 432 -25.57 -12.12 15.02
CA GLU A 432 -25.09 -11.18 16.04
C GLU A 432 -24.23 -10.04 15.45
N LEU A 433 -23.72 -10.19 14.24
CA LEU A 433 -22.96 -9.18 13.51
C LEU A 433 -23.86 -8.22 12.69
N ILE A 434 -25.13 -8.55 12.51
CA ILE A 434 -26.03 -7.83 11.61
C ILE A 434 -26.80 -6.74 12.36
N HIS A 435 -26.65 -5.52 11.88
CA HIS A 435 -27.36 -4.36 12.41
C HIS A 435 -27.94 -3.50 11.28
N PRO A 436 -29.22 -3.09 11.36
CA PRO A 436 -29.85 -2.30 10.30
C PRO A 436 -29.21 -0.91 10.21
N ILE A 437 -29.07 -0.41 8.99
CA ILE A 437 -28.67 0.96 8.68
C ILE A 437 -29.94 1.74 8.35
N THR A 438 -30.20 2.80 9.08
CA THR A 438 -31.47 3.53 8.98
C THR A 438 -31.36 4.88 8.28
N MET A 439 -30.14 5.44 8.21
CA MET A 439 -29.93 6.74 7.59
C MET A 439 -29.68 6.56 6.07
N PRO A 440 -30.44 7.24 5.21
CA PRO A 440 -30.32 7.09 3.76
C PRO A 440 -28.94 7.50 3.24
N GLU A 441 -28.27 8.46 3.89
CA GLU A 441 -26.92 8.93 3.53
C GLU A 441 -25.86 7.82 3.62
N ASN A 442 -26.09 6.81 4.46
CA ASN A 442 -25.16 5.70 4.69
C ASN A 442 -25.44 4.48 3.80
N THR A 443 -26.53 4.47 3.03
CA THR A 443 -26.89 3.33 2.16
C THR A 443 -25.86 3.12 1.07
N PHE A 444 -25.44 4.19 0.40
CA PHE A 444 -24.39 4.08 -0.61
C PHE A 444 -23.03 3.66 -0.03
N LYS A 445 -22.70 4.14 1.18
CA LYS A 445 -21.48 3.74 1.90
C LYS A 445 -21.49 2.24 2.25
N LEU A 446 -22.65 1.71 2.66
CA LEU A 446 -22.82 0.28 2.90
C LEU A 446 -22.55 -0.53 1.63
N ILE A 447 -23.16 -0.15 0.51
CA ILE A 447 -22.96 -0.82 -0.78
C ILE A 447 -21.49 -0.75 -1.20
N ALA A 448 -20.86 0.42 -1.11
CA ALA A 448 -19.45 0.58 -1.44
C ALA A 448 -18.54 -0.31 -0.57
N THR A 449 -18.84 -0.43 0.71
CA THR A 449 -18.14 -1.33 1.64
C THR A 449 -18.29 -2.79 1.19
N ILE A 450 -19.51 -3.24 0.90
CA ILE A 450 -19.80 -4.60 0.46
C ILE A 450 -19.07 -4.93 -0.86
N LEU A 451 -19.18 -4.04 -1.86
CA LEU A 451 -18.54 -4.24 -3.17
C LEU A 451 -17.01 -4.31 -3.05
N THR A 452 -16.42 -3.47 -2.18
CA THR A 452 -14.97 -3.50 -1.93
C THR A 452 -14.54 -4.81 -1.26
N LEU A 453 -15.32 -5.32 -0.31
CA LEU A 453 -15.07 -6.62 0.32
C LEU A 453 -15.19 -7.78 -0.69
N MET A 454 -16.06 -7.68 -1.69
CA MET A 454 -16.18 -8.60 -2.82
C MET A 454 -15.09 -8.43 -3.89
N LYS A 455 -13.99 -7.73 -3.58
CA LYS A 455 -12.85 -7.49 -4.48
C LYS A 455 -13.15 -6.64 -5.72
N ILE A 456 -14.18 -5.83 -5.67
CA ILE A 456 -14.45 -4.84 -6.71
C ILE A 456 -13.66 -3.59 -6.37
N PRO A 457 -12.72 -3.16 -7.22
CA PRO A 457 -11.92 -1.98 -6.94
C PRO A 457 -12.75 -0.70 -7.00
N LEU A 458 -12.39 0.28 -6.19
CA LEU A 458 -12.94 1.63 -6.31
C LEU A 458 -12.46 2.27 -7.62
N LEU A 459 -13.39 2.69 -8.47
CA LEU A 459 -13.12 3.32 -9.75
C LEU A 459 -13.75 4.73 -9.76
N PHE A 460 -13.02 5.78 -9.67
CA PHE A 460 -11.58 5.98 -9.48
C PHE A 460 -11.18 5.86 -7.99
N CYS A 461 -9.99 5.33 -7.72
CA CYS A 461 -9.47 5.24 -6.36
C CYS A 461 -8.79 6.58 -5.98
N ARG A 462 -9.55 7.45 -5.33
CA ARG A 462 -9.14 8.77 -4.83
C ARG A 462 -9.01 8.77 -3.33
N HIS A 463 -8.10 9.58 -2.82
CA HIS A 463 -7.87 9.71 -1.39
C HIS A 463 -9.09 10.25 -0.64
N SER A 464 -9.69 11.35 -1.15
CA SER A 464 -10.89 11.95 -0.58
C SER A 464 -12.08 10.99 -0.57
N THR A 465 -12.30 10.25 -1.65
CA THR A 465 -13.37 9.25 -1.74
C THR A 465 -13.17 8.11 -0.73
N MET A 466 -11.94 7.61 -0.58
CA MET A 466 -11.63 6.60 0.43
C MET A 466 -11.87 7.12 1.86
N GLN A 467 -11.51 8.37 2.13
CA GLN A 467 -11.76 9.03 3.41
C GLN A 467 -13.25 9.15 3.72
N ASP A 468 -14.04 9.67 2.77
CA ASP A 468 -15.49 9.86 2.95
C ASP A 468 -16.25 8.53 3.05
N LEU A 469 -15.72 7.44 2.45
CA LEU A 469 -16.22 6.08 2.64
C LEU A 469 -15.76 5.44 3.95
N GLY A 470 -14.74 5.99 4.60
CA GLY A 470 -14.14 5.41 5.81
C GLY A 470 -13.31 4.15 5.55
N LEU A 471 -12.67 4.05 4.38
CA LEU A 471 -11.86 2.88 3.97
C LEU A 471 -10.34 3.12 4.10
N ASP A 472 -9.90 4.34 4.39
CA ASP A 472 -8.50 4.76 4.35
C ASP A 472 -7.71 4.48 5.63
N TYR A 473 -8.38 4.17 6.73
CA TYR A 473 -7.76 4.08 8.06
C TYR A 473 -7.22 2.70 8.43
N VAL A 474 -7.52 1.66 7.65
CA VAL A 474 -7.08 0.29 7.93
C VAL A 474 -5.77 -0.01 7.18
N PRO A 475 -4.61 -0.06 7.86
CA PRO A 475 -3.31 -0.27 7.19
C PRO A 475 -3.19 -1.67 6.57
N TRP A 476 -3.88 -2.66 7.12
CA TRP A 476 -3.87 -4.05 6.67
C TRP A 476 -4.98 -4.40 5.64
N ALA A 477 -5.75 -3.39 5.18
CA ALA A 477 -6.76 -3.59 4.15
C ALA A 477 -6.19 -4.02 2.79
N LEU A 478 -4.92 -3.67 2.51
CA LEU A 478 -4.25 -4.03 1.27
C LEU A 478 -3.73 -5.48 1.35
N ASP A 479 -4.57 -6.41 0.94
CA ASP A 479 -4.33 -7.86 1.02
C ASP A 479 -4.09 -8.54 -0.33
N SER A 480 -4.60 -7.93 -1.40
CA SER A 480 -4.62 -8.54 -2.73
C SER A 480 -4.43 -7.52 -3.84
N ILE A 481 -4.10 -8.01 -5.03
CA ILE A 481 -3.80 -7.18 -6.20
C ILE A 481 -5.04 -6.53 -6.81
N GLU A 482 -6.23 -7.03 -6.52
CA GLU A 482 -7.48 -6.49 -7.05
C GLU A 482 -7.66 -5.01 -6.67
N SER A 483 -7.18 -4.62 -5.50
CA SER A 483 -7.18 -3.22 -5.05
C SER A 483 -6.32 -2.28 -5.91
N LEU A 484 -5.37 -2.82 -6.67
CA LEU A 484 -4.46 -2.06 -7.55
C LEU A 484 -4.96 -1.98 -9.00
N LEU A 485 -6.00 -2.70 -9.37
CA LEU A 485 -6.50 -2.72 -10.75
C LEU A 485 -6.87 -1.33 -11.32
N PRO A 486 -7.29 -0.33 -10.52
CA PRO A 486 -7.55 1.01 -11.04
C PRO A 486 -6.36 1.69 -11.74
N ILE A 487 -5.12 1.19 -11.53
CA ILE A 487 -3.93 1.69 -12.24
C ILE A 487 -4.02 1.51 -13.77
N PHE A 488 -4.78 0.51 -14.23
CA PHE A 488 -4.99 0.24 -15.66
C PHE A 488 -6.10 1.10 -16.27
N LEU A 489 -6.91 1.78 -15.45
CA LEU A 489 -7.97 2.62 -15.95
C LEU A 489 -7.37 3.91 -16.54
N PRO A 490 -7.53 4.15 -17.86
CA PRO A 490 -6.93 5.32 -18.48
C PRO A 490 -7.61 6.60 -18.02
N LEU A 491 -6.84 7.65 -17.80
CA LEU A 491 -7.33 9.02 -17.78
C LEU A 491 -7.03 9.62 -19.15
N TYR A 492 -8.02 9.68 -20.01
CA TYR A 492 -7.85 10.25 -21.34
C TYR A 492 -7.40 11.72 -21.27
N PRO A 493 -6.44 12.19 -22.03
CA PRO A 493 -5.72 11.61 -23.16
C PRO A 493 -4.32 11.08 -22.81
N ILE A 494 -4.16 10.46 -21.67
CA ILE A 494 -2.86 9.98 -21.20
C ILE A 494 -2.83 8.46 -21.26
N ASP A 495 -1.82 7.94 -21.92
CA ASP A 495 -1.52 6.52 -21.84
C ASP A 495 -0.64 6.24 -20.63
N LEU A 496 -1.27 5.78 -19.56
CA LEU A 496 -0.60 5.36 -18.32
C LEU A 496 -0.26 3.88 -18.30
N ARG A 497 -0.48 3.15 -19.40
CA ARG A 497 -0.16 1.73 -19.46
C ARG A 497 1.30 1.52 -19.12
N ASN A 498 1.51 0.95 -17.99
CA ASN A 498 2.83 0.76 -17.44
C ASN A 498 3.25 -0.69 -17.69
N ASP A 499 3.86 -0.95 -18.87
CA ASP A 499 4.33 -2.28 -19.27
C ASP A 499 5.30 -2.88 -18.28
N ASN A 500 5.89 -2.04 -17.46
CA ASN A 500 6.95 -2.38 -16.52
C ASN A 500 6.47 -2.65 -15.10
N LEU A 501 5.24 -2.25 -14.73
CA LEU A 501 4.73 -2.54 -13.40
C LEU A 501 4.25 -4.00 -13.35
N ILE A 502 5.13 -4.88 -12.90
CA ILE A 502 4.84 -6.31 -12.80
C ILE A 502 3.95 -6.54 -11.60
N ILE A 503 2.67 -6.77 -11.87
CA ILE A 503 1.71 -7.24 -10.88
C ILE A 503 1.59 -8.75 -11.06
N ASP A 504 2.04 -9.51 -10.07
CA ASP A 504 1.96 -10.97 -10.10
C ASP A 504 0.58 -11.43 -9.60
N ASN A 505 -0.17 -12.07 -10.47
CA ASN A 505 -1.49 -12.63 -10.12
C ASN A 505 -1.42 -13.81 -9.13
N ARG A 506 -0.20 -14.32 -8.79
CA ARG A 506 -0.02 -15.27 -7.70
C ARG A 506 -0.35 -14.69 -6.32
N LEU A 507 -0.32 -13.36 -6.20
CA LEU A 507 -0.64 -12.65 -4.96
C LEU A 507 -2.14 -12.49 -4.72
N SER A 508 -2.99 -12.87 -5.67
CA SER A 508 -4.44 -12.95 -5.47
C SER A 508 -4.81 -14.14 -4.60
N VAL A 509 -5.80 -13.97 -3.71
CA VAL A 509 -6.22 -14.94 -2.68
C VAL A 509 -7.73 -15.16 -2.76
N GLY A 510 -8.20 -16.37 -2.47
CA GLY A 510 -9.62 -16.69 -2.44
C GLY A 510 -10.27 -16.71 -3.83
N PRO A 511 -11.59 -16.61 -3.92
CA PRO A 511 -12.30 -16.55 -5.19
C PRO A 511 -11.78 -15.38 -6.01
N GLN A 512 -11.53 -15.57 -7.29
CA GLN A 512 -10.87 -14.57 -8.12
C GLN A 512 -11.29 -14.64 -9.58
N TYR A 513 -11.23 -13.50 -10.25
CA TYR A 513 -11.53 -13.36 -11.68
C TYR A 513 -10.28 -13.07 -12.54
N LEU A 514 -9.09 -13.01 -11.95
CA LEU A 514 -7.84 -12.63 -12.63
C LEU A 514 -7.04 -13.81 -13.19
N LYS A 515 -7.29 -15.01 -12.71
CA LYS A 515 -6.63 -16.25 -13.13
C LYS A 515 -7.61 -17.17 -13.84
N VAL A 516 -7.11 -17.90 -14.82
CA VAL A 516 -7.82 -19.04 -15.42
C VAL A 516 -7.79 -20.20 -14.40
N LEU A 517 -8.80 -20.24 -13.56
CA LEU A 517 -9.04 -21.31 -12.58
C LEU A 517 -10.50 -21.72 -12.70
N PRO A 518 -10.86 -22.94 -12.31
CA PRO A 518 -12.26 -23.30 -12.11
C PRO A 518 -12.94 -22.29 -11.19
N GLY A 519 -14.18 -21.93 -11.46
CA GLY A 519 -14.91 -20.92 -10.70
C GLY A 519 -14.63 -19.45 -11.10
N GLN A 520 -13.68 -19.16 -12.01
CA GLN A 520 -13.39 -17.79 -12.45
C GLN A 520 -14.59 -17.08 -13.09
N GLU A 521 -15.24 -17.75 -14.05
CA GLU A 521 -16.38 -17.17 -14.76
C GLU A 521 -17.59 -17.03 -13.85
N GLU A 522 -17.82 -18.01 -13.01
CA GLU A 522 -18.89 -18.04 -12.02
C GLU A 522 -18.75 -16.89 -11.02
N TYR A 523 -17.57 -16.70 -10.46
CA TYR A 523 -17.31 -15.59 -9.53
C TYR A 523 -17.47 -14.23 -10.21
N LEU A 524 -16.98 -14.08 -11.44
CA LEU A 524 -17.12 -12.84 -12.19
C LEU A 524 -18.59 -12.51 -12.52
N ASN A 525 -19.38 -13.53 -12.91
CA ASN A 525 -20.82 -13.38 -13.15
C ASN A 525 -21.56 -13.03 -11.86
N PHE A 526 -21.20 -13.67 -10.75
CA PHE A 526 -21.74 -13.39 -9.43
C PHE A 526 -21.50 -11.92 -9.02
N VAL A 527 -20.27 -11.43 -9.12
CA VAL A 527 -19.92 -10.05 -8.81
C VAL A 527 -20.71 -9.05 -9.66
N LEU A 528 -20.77 -9.26 -10.98
CA LEU A 528 -21.51 -8.39 -11.90
C LEU A 528 -23.01 -8.41 -11.64
N SER A 529 -23.57 -9.58 -11.31
CA SER A 529 -24.97 -9.73 -10.95
C SER A 529 -25.31 -9.01 -9.66
N THR A 530 -24.48 -9.17 -8.62
CA THR A 530 -24.68 -8.50 -7.33
C THR A 530 -24.62 -6.98 -7.48
N MET A 531 -23.63 -6.43 -8.22
CA MET A 531 -23.59 -4.99 -8.50
C MET A 531 -24.84 -4.48 -9.19
N LYS A 532 -25.33 -5.23 -10.18
CA LYS A 532 -26.55 -4.88 -10.92
C LYS A 532 -27.78 -4.91 -10.00
N SER A 533 -27.92 -5.95 -9.19
CA SER A 533 -29.02 -6.06 -8.21
C SER A 533 -28.99 -4.93 -7.18
N CYS A 534 -27.81 -4.53 -6.70
CA CYS A 534 -27.64 -3.35 -5.84
C CYS A 534 -28.11 -2.07 -6.54
N ALA A 535 -27.69 -1.83 -7.79
CA ALA A 535 -28.11 -0.67 -8.56
C ALA A 535 -29.63 -0.61 -8.78
N GLU A 536 -30.27 -1.76 -9.04
CA GLU A 536 -31.73 -1.85 -9.25
C GLU A 536 -32.53 -1.57 -7.97
N CYS A 537 -31.94 -1.77 -6.79
CA CYS A 537 -32.60 -1.50 -5.51
C CYS A 537 -32.45 -0.03 -5.05
N LEU A 538 -31.56 0.74 -5.66
CA LEU A 538 -31.30 2.14 -5.34
C LEU A 538 -32.14 3.09 -6.20
N THR A 539 -32.22 4.35 -5.76
CA THR A 539 -32.93 5.44 -6.46
C THR A 539 -32.04 6.67 -6.61
N GLY A 540 -32.35 7.55 -7.57
CA GLY A 540 -31.66 8.84 -7.75
C GLY A 540 -30.17 8.70 -8.08
N ASP A 541 -29.37 9.55 -7.47
CA ASP A 541 -27.92 9.64 -7.67
C ASP A 541 -27.19 8.37 -7.25
N ASP A 542 -27.59 7.71 -6.16
CA ASP A 542 -27.00 6.47 -5.67
C ASP A 542 -27.13 5.35 -6.71
N ARG A 543 -28.29 5.22 -7.35
CA ARG A 543 -28.51 4.29 -8.47
C ARG A 543 -27.59 4.60 -9.64
N THR A 544 -27.56 5.86 -10.03
CA THR A 544 -26.74 6.32 -11.17
C THR A 544 -25.26 6.07 -10.89
N ALA A 545 -24.78 6.41 -9.70
CA ALA A 545 -23.39 6.19 -9.27
C ALA A 545 -23.01 4.72 -9.30
N THR A 546 -23.85 3.84 -8.74
CA THR A 546 -23.62 2.40 -8.73
C THR A 546 -23.62 1.81 -10.14
N THR A 547 -24.52 2.27 -11.01
CA THR A 547 -24.56 1.85 -12.42
C THR A 547 -23.32 2.31 -13.19
N VAL A 548 -22.88 3.55 -12.98
CA VAL A 548 -21.62 4.06 -13.56
C VAL A 548 -20.42 3.25 -13.09
N TRP A 549 -20.36 2.90 -11.81
CA TRP A 549 -19.32 2.03 -11.28
C TRP A 549 -19.34 0.65 -11.96
N TRP A 550 -20.51 0.04 -12.14
CA TRP A 550 -20.66 -1.22 -12.87
C TRP A 550 -20.18 -1.13 -14.32
N LEU A 551 -20.50 -0.03 -15.04
CA LEU A 551 -20.02 0.21 -16.40
C LEU A 551 -18.50 0.39 -16.46
N ARG A 552 -17.93 1.15 -15.54
CA ARG A 552 -16.48 1.35 -15.41
C ARG A 552 -15.74 0.07 -15.05
N PHE A 553 -16.33 -0.79 -14.22
CA PHE A 553 -15.76 -2.08 -13.91
C PHE A 553 -15.70 -2.98 -15.15
N GLN A 554 -16.75 -3.02 -15.95
CA GLN A 554 -16.74 -3.75 -17.21
C GLN A 554 -15.72 -3.18 -18.22
N LYS A 555 -15.59 -1.87 -18.28
CA LYS A 555 -14.53 -1.22 -19.08
C LYS A 555 -13.13 -1.66 -18.62
N LEU A 556 -12.90 -1.71 -17.31
CA LEU A 556 -11.65 -2.19 -16.75
C LEU A 556 -11.35 -3.65 -17.15
N LEU A 557 -12.35 -4.55 -17.12
CA LEU A 557 -12.18 -5.93 -17.55
C LEU A 557 -11.75 -6.06 -19.02
N ILE A 558 -12.30 -5.23 -19.89
CA ILE A 558 -11.90 -5.17 -21.32
C ILE A 558 -10.45 -4.71 -21.46
N ILE A 559 -10.05 -3.70 -20.68
CA ILE A 559 -8.68 -3.19 -20.70
C ILE A 559 -7.70 -4.29 -20.25
N LEU A 560 -8.03 -5.02 -19.17
CA LEU A 560 -7.21 -6.10 -18.65
C LEU A 560 -7.05 -7.24 -19.66
N GLU A 561 -8.10 -7.61 -20.39
CA GLU A 561 -8.05 -8.58 -21.47
C GLU A 561 -7.15 -8.11 -22.63
N LYS A 562 -7.28 -6.85 -23.05
CA LYS A 562 -6.49 -6.24 -24.12
C LYS A 562 -4.99 -6.19 -23.80
N GLU A 563 -4.63 -5.93 -22.54
CA GLU A 563 -3.25 -5.86 -22.07
C GLU A 563 -2.59 -7.24 -21.89
N ASN A 564 -3.33 -8.35 -22.10
CA ASN A 564 -2.86 -9.72 -21.84
C ASN A 564 -2.22 -9.92 -20.44
N ARG A 565 -2.52 -9.04 -19.51
CA ARG A 565 -2.02 -9.10 -18.13
C ARG A 565 -2.72 -10.18 -17.32
N PHE A 566 -4.01 -10.32 -17.60
CA PHE A 566 -4.89 -11.29 -17.00
C PHE A 566 -5.67 -12.02 -18.10
N LYS A 567 -5.86 -13.31 -17.92
CA LYS A 567 -6.65 -14.10 -18.85
C LYS A 567 -8.10 -14.13 -18.35
N LEU A 568 -8.95 -13.42 -19.02
CA LEU A 568 -10.39 -13.48 -18.82
C LEU A 568 -11.01 -14.67 -19.59
N PRO A 569 -12.22 -15.12 -19.21
CA PRO A 569 -12.93 -16.17 -19.94
C PRO A 569 -13.11 -15.81 -21.41
N GLN A 570 -13.01 -16.81 -22.29
CA GLN A 570 -13.08 -16.59 -23.74
C GLN A 570 -14.42 -15.97 -24.17
N GLY A 571 -14.34 -14.90 -24.97
CA GLY A 571 -15.53 -14.23 -25.50
C GLY A 571 -16.23 -13.30 -24.50
N PHE A 572 -15.65 -13.06 -23.36
CA PHE A 572 -16.24 -12.22 -22.30
C PHE A 572 -16.50 -10.78 -22.76
N GLY A 573 -15.67 -10.20 -23.63
CA GLY A 573 -15.89 -8.87 -24.21
C GLY A 573 -17.20 -8.76 -25.02
N LYS A 574 -17.62 -9.83 -25.72
CA LYS A 574 -18.94 -9.87 -26.40
C LYS A 574 -20.10 -9.91 -25.40
N LYS A 575 -19.93 -10.64 -24.30
CA LYS A 575 -20.91 -10.75 -23.20
C LYS A 575 -21.10 -9.39 -22.52
N ILE A 576 -20.01 -8.67 -22.24
CA ILE A 576 -20.04 -7.29 -21.71
C ILE A 576 -20.86 -6.38 -22.63
N LYS A 577 -20.54 -6.37 -23.91
CA LYS A 577 -21.26 -5.53 -24.90
C LYS A 577 -22.76 -5.85 -24.94
N SER A 578 -23.13 -7.12 -24.84
CA SER A 578 -24.54 -7.55 -24.76
C SER A 578 -25.20 -7.04 -23.48
N ASN A 579 -24.53 -7.18 -22.33
CA ASN A 579 -25.05 -6.76 -21.03
C ASN A 579 -25.25 -5.24 -20.97
N VAL A 580 -24.30 -4.45 -21.46
CA VAL A 580 -24.41 -2.98 -21.51
C VAL A 580 -25.56 -2.55 -22.43
N LYS A 581 -25.70 -3.17 -23.61
CA LYS A 581 -26.82 -2.87 -24.50
C LYS A 581 -28.18 -3.25 -23.89
N ALA A 582 -28.24 -4.33 -23.11
CA ALA A 582 -29.46 -4.72 -22.40
C ALA A 582 -29.82 -3.68 -21.32
N LEU A 583 -28.83 -3.16 -20.60
CA LEU A 583 -29.02 -2.10 -19.61
C LEU A 583 -29.58 -0.81 -20.27
N LEU A 584 -28.99 -0.38 -21.39
CA LEU A 584 -29.40 0.84 -22.09
C LEU A 584 -30.80 0.73 -22.73
N LYS A 585 -31.31 -0.48 -22.99
CA LYS A 585 -32.67 -0.70 -23.52
C LYS A 585 -33.76 -0.53 -22.46
N GLN A 586 -33.45 -0.59 -21.19
CA GLN A 586 -34.41 -0.39 -20.11
C GLN A 586 -34.95 1.04 -20.17
N GLU A 587 -36.26 1.22 -19.96
CA GLU A 587 -36.92 2.52 -20.12
C GLU A 587 -36.34 3.60 -19.19
N GLU A 588 -36.04 3.23 -17.97
CA GLU A 588 -35.47 4.10 -16.95
C GLU A 588 -34.05 4.63 -17.28
N ASN A 589 -33.30 3.87 -18.10
CA ASN A 589 -31.90 4.16 -18.42
C ASN A 589 -31.72 4.88 -19.77
N ARG A 590 -32.78 4.92 -20.61
CA ARG A 590 -32.73 5.50 -21.97
C ARG A 590 -32.44 6.98 -22.00
N SER A 591 -32.89 7.73 -21.00
CA SER A 591 -32.73 9.17 -20.90
C SER A 591 -31.39 9.60 -20.27
N ASN A 592 -30.66 8.66 -19.63
CA ASN A 592 -29.45 9.02 -18.90
C ASN A 592 -28.24 9.10 -19.84
N ILE A 593 -27.82 10.32 -20.14
CA ILE A 593 -26.74 10.67 -21.05
C ILE A 593 -25.38 10.11 -20.55
N ILE A 594 -25.17 10.02 -19.23
CA ILE A 594 -23.91 9.57 -18.64
C ILE A 594 -23.64 8.09 -19.00
N PHE A 595 -24.69 7.25 -19.02
CA PHE A 595 -24.55 5.84 -19.40
C PHE A 595 -24.11 5.66 -20.85
N TYR A 596 -24.59 6.49 -21.75
CA TYR A 596 -24.14 6.48 -23.15
C TYR A 596 -22.66 6.92 -23.27
N CYS A 597 -22.23 7.84 -22.44
CA CYS A 597 -20.82 8.24 -22.38
C CYS A 597 -19.91 7.08 -21.96
N GLU A 598 -20.26 6.38 -20.87
CA GLU A 598 -19.47 5.22 -20.40
C GLU A 598 -19.53 4.08 -21.45
N TYR A 599 -20.65 3.87 -22.13
CA TYR A 599 -20.75 2.91 -23.23
C TYR A 599 -19.86 3.31 -24.43
N ALA A 600 -19.83 4.59 -24.78
CA ALA A 600 -18.93 5.08 -25.83
C ALA A 600 -17.46 4.81 -25.51
N LEU A 601 -17.06 5.01 -24.23
CA LEU A 601 -15.71 4.67 -23.77
C LEU A 601 -15.42 3.15 -23.81
N ILE A 602 -16.41 2.32 -23.54
CA ILE A 602 -16.29 0.85 -23.71
C ILE A 602 -16.04 0.50 -25.18
N GLU A 603 -16.78 1.09 -26.11
CA GLU A 603 -16.54 0.88 -27.56
C GLU A 603 -15.18 1.43 -28.01
N TYR A 604 -14.72 2.52 -27.40
CA TYR A 604 -13.38 3.04 -27.62
C TYR A 604 -12.27 2.04 -27.23
N GLU A 605 -12.39 1.43 -26.05
CA GLU A 605 -11.42 0.43 -25.58
C GLU A 605 -11.47 -0.86 -26.42
N LEU A 606 -12.61 -1.20 -26.98
CA LEU A 606 -12.75 -2.29 -27.96
C LEU A 606 -12.13 -1.97 -29.33
N GLY A 607 -11.62 -0.75 -29.54
CA GLY A 607 -10.98 -0.31 -30.78
C GLY A 607 -11.93 0.34 -31.79
N ASN A 608 -13.23 0.49 -31.46
CA ASN A 608 -14.24 1.04 -32.36
C ASN A 608 -14.37 2.57 -32.24
N ILE A 609 -13.30 3.31 -32.60
CA ILE A 609 -13.20 4.79 -32.39
C ILE A 609 -14.35 5.54 -33.07
N GLU A 610 -14.70 5.19 -34.31
CA GLU A 610 -15.80 5.87 -35.02
C GLU A 610 -17.14 5.63 -34.37
N THR A 611 -17.42 4.42 -33.91
CA THR A 611 -18.67 4.12 -33.18
C THR A 611 -18.72 4.89 -31.86
N CYS A 612 -17.63 5.02 -31.13
CA CYS A 612 -17.51 5.85 -29.94
C CYS A 612 -17.89 7.31 -30.23
N LEU A 613 -17.23 7.93 -31.22
CA LEU A 613 -17.51 9.31 -31.62
C LEU A 613 -18.98 9.52 -32.09
N ASN A 614 -19.52 8.56 -32.81
CA ASN A 614 -20.93 8.62 -33.26
C ASN A 614 -21.92 8.51 -32.10
N ILE A 615 -21.66 7.66 -31.12
CA ILE A 615 -22.50 7.57 -29.91
C ILE A 615 -22.49 8.90 -29.15
N ILE A 616 -21.28 9.50 -28.94
CA ILE A 616 -21.17 10.79 -28.22
C ILE A 616 -21.88 11.91 -28.98
N ARG A 617 -21.68 12.00 -30.31
CA ARG A 617 -22.35 13.02 -31.14
C ARG A 617 -23.86 12.85 -31.13
N THR A 618 -24.36 11.62 -31.20
CA THR A 618 -25.79 11.30 -31.11
C THR A 618 -26.34 11.71 -29.75
N ALA A 619 -25.65 11.35 -28.64
CA ALA A 619 -26.05 11.77 -27.30
C ALA A 619 -26.10 13.30 -27.15
N LEU A 620 -25.14 14.02 -27.71
CA LEU A 620 -25.12 15.47 -27.72
C LEU A 620 -26.26 16.08 -28.55
N SER A 621 -26.71 15.43 -29.63
CA SER A 621 -27.82 15.90 -30.46
C SER A 621 -29.19 15.80 -29.76
N PHE A 622 -29.33 14.89 -28.80
CA PHE A 622 -30.56 14.76 -28.00
C PHE A 622 -30.62 15.71 -26.82
N SER A 623 -29.47 16.27 -26.39
CA SER A 623 -29.41 17.25 -25.32
C SER A 623 -29.83 18.65 -25.80
N SER A 624 -30.64 19.31 -25.02
CA SER A 624 -31.14 20.66 -25.36
C SER A 624 -30.04 21.71 -25.26
N ASN A 625 -29.97 22.62 -26.27
CA ASN A 625 -29.05 23.77 -26.22
C ASN A 625 -29.61 24.85 -25.28
N ARG A 626 -29.34 24.74 -23.98
CA ARG A 626 -29.67 25.78 -23.02
C ARG A 626 -28.44 26.66 -22.77
N MET A 627 -28.68 27.94 -22.49
CA MET A 627 -27.60 28.87 -22.10
C MET A 627 -26.85 28.33 -20.88
N ILE A 628 -25.51 28.39 -20.92
CA ILE A 628 -24.66 28.05 -19.80
C ILE A 628 -24.73 29.17 -18.78
N LEU A 629 -25.62 29.04 -17.81
CA LEU A 629 -25.78 29.95 -16.68
C LEU A 629 -25.24 29.28 -15.41
N ALA A 630 -24.19 29.87 -14.85
CA ALA A 630 -23.62 29.36 -13.60
C ALA A 630 -24.56 29.38 -12.38
N SER A 631 -25.63 30.20 -12.48
CA SER A 631 -26.64 30.33 -11.41
C SER A 631 -27.61 29.16 -11.30
N THR A 632 -27.89 28.47 -12.42
CA THR A 632 -28.84 27.36 -12.50
C THR A 632 -28.23 26.20 -13.28
N VAL A 633 -27.25 25.51 -12.67
CA VAL A 633 -26.64 24.32 -13.30
C VAL A 633 -27.57 23.12 -13.07
N ASP A 634 -28.17 22.65 -14.15
CA ASP A 634 -29.00 21.46 -14.18
C ASP A 634 -28.14 20.18 -14.38
N GLU A 635 -28.69 19.02 -14.01
CA GLU A 635 -28.06 17.73 -14.27
C GLU A 635 -27.74 17.51 -15.76
N GLU A 636 -28.62 17.96 -16.64
CA GLU A 636 -28.44 17.89 -18.10
C GLU A 636 -27.22 18.72 -18.57
N GLN A 637 -27.02 19.91 -18.01
CA GLN A 637 -25.83 20.74 -18.29
C GLN A 637 -24.55 20.10 -17.79
N THR A 638 -24.59 19.46 -16.61
CA THR A 638 -23.47 18.72 -16.04
C THR A 638 -23.09 17.55 -16.93
N ALA A 639 -24.05 16.72 -17.31
CA ALA A 639 -23.85 15.59 -18.20
C ALA A 639 -23.32 16.03 -19.59
N ARG A 640 -23.83 17.16 -20.12
CA ARG A 640 -23.37 17.73 -21.38
C ARG A 640 -21.92 18.22 -21.32
N CYS A 641 -21.55 18.94 -20.24
CA CYS A 641 -20.18 19.37 -20.01
C CYS A 641 -19.22 18.17 -19.98
N TYR A 642 -19.60 17.13 -19.26
CA TYR A 642 -18.85 15.88 -19.19
C TYR A 642 -18.69 15.21 -20.56
N LEU A 643 -19.75 15.13 -21.36
CA LEU A 643 -19.68 14.58 -22.71
C LEU A 643 -18.72 15.35 -23.62
N TYR A 644 -18.75 16.70 -23.59
CA TYR A 644 -17.81 17.51 -24.35
C TYR A 644 -16.38 17.31 -23.86
N ARG A 645 -16.17 17.25 -22.56
CA ARG A 645 -14.87 16.92 -21.99
C ARG A 645 -14.33 15.59 -22.56
N ILE A 646 -15.12 14.51 -22.47
CA ILE A 646 -14.72 13.20 -22.98
C ILE A 646 -14.49 13.22 -24.51
N LEU A 647 -15.34 13.89 -25.27
CA LEU A 647 -15.15 14.05 -26.71
C LEU A 647 -13.80 14.69 -27.05
N ILE A 648 -13.46 15.77 -26.34
CA ILE A 648 -12.19 16.49 -26.50
C ILE A 648 -11.03 15.57 -26.14
N GLU A 649 -11.11 14.88 -25.00
CA GLU A 649 -10.06 13.97 -24.52
C GLU A 649 -9.85 12.78 -25.49
N VAL A 650 -10.89 12.25 -26.11
CA VAL A 650 -10.80 11.22 -27.16
C VAL A 650 -10.13 11.78 -28.42
N TYR A 651 -10.46 13.01 -28.85
CA TYR A 651 -9.77 13.64 -29.97
C TYR A 651 -8.30 13.90 -29.69
N LEU A 652 -7.96 14.37 -28.49
CA LEU A 652 -6.58 14.59 -28.06
C LEU A 652 -5.78 13.27 -28.01
N ASN A 653 -6.42 12.16 -27.65
CA ASN A 653 -5.79 10.86 -27.64
C ASN A 653 -5.56 10.31 -29.06
N THR A 654 -6.46 10.65 -29.99
CA THR A 654 -6.33 10.30 -31.41
C THR A 654 -5.46 11.30 -32.21
N LYS A 655 -4.80 12.27 -31.54
CA LYS A 655 -3.96 13.32 -32.13
C LYS A 655 -4.69 14.23 -33.13
N LYS A 656 -5.96 14.50 -32.89
CA LYS A 656 -6.81 15.42 -33.70
C LYS A 656 -7.07 16.71 -32.93
N ASP A 657 -6.00 17.42 -32.56
CA ASP A 657 -6.04 18.59 -31.69
C ASP A 657 -6.89 19.74 -32.26
N SER A 658 -6.88 19.93 -33.60
CA SER A 658 -7.69 20.96 -34.27
C SER A 658 -9.20 20.68 -34.16
N GLU A 659 -9.62 19.43 -34.28
CA GLU A 659 -11.02 19.04 -34.13
C GLU A 659 -11.47 19.17 -32.66
N ALA A 660 -10.60 18.78 -31.71
CA ALA A 660 -10.85 18.98 -30.29
C ALA A 660 -11.14 20.46 -29.98
N LEU A 661 -10.33 21.37 -30.54
CA LEU A 661 -10.47 22.80 -30.32
C LEU A 661 -11.75 23.37 -30.94
N LYS A 662 -12.11 22.95 -32.19
CA LYS A 662 -13.34 23.36 -32.86
C LYS A 662 -14.60 22.97 -32.08
N HIS A 663 -14.64 21.74 -31.59
CA HIS A 663 -15.77 21.27 -30.78
C HIS A 663 -15.83 21.97 -29.41
N LEU A 664 -14.69 22.24 -28.78
CA LEU A 664 -14.64 22.95 -27.49
C LEU A 664 -15.12 24.37 -27.59
N ILE A 665 -14.70 25.11 -28.61
CA ILE A 665 -15.14 26.48 -28.87
C ILE A 665 -16.63 26.50 -29.23
N GLY A 666 -17.09 25.54 -30.04
CA GLY A 666 -18.51 25.39 -30.35
C GLY A 666 -19.36 25.21 -29.09
N TYR A 667 -18.93 24.37 -28.18
CA TYR A 667 -19.61 24.17 -26.89
C TYR A 667 -19.69 25.45 -26.06
N VAL A 668 -18.57 26.15 -25.89
CA VAL A 668 -18.48 27.34 -25.05
C VAL A 668 -19.32 28.48 -25.61
N LEU A 669 -19.34 28.65 -26.96
CA LEU A 669 -20.15 29.66 -27.64
C LEU A 669 -21.60 29.23 -27.87
N GLU A 670 -22.02 28.07 -27.33
CA GLU A 670 -23.42 27.55 -27.43
C GLU A 670 -23.89 27.31 -28.87
N ARG A 671 -22.93 26.95 -29.75
CA ARG A 671 -23.25 26.62 -31.15
C ARG A 671 -23.59 25.13 -31.28
N ASN A 672 -24.47 24.79 -32.19
CA ASN A 672 -24.82 23.38 -32.51
C ASN A 672 -23.76 22.77 -33.44
N GLY A 673 -22.59 22.41 -32.89
CA GLY A 673 -21.56 21.74 -33.66
C GLY A 673 -20.19 22.42 -33.62
N PRO A 674 -19.19 21.87 -34.31
CA PRO A 674 -17.86 22.45 -34.40
C PRO A 674 -17.87 23.79 -35.15
N VAL A 675 -16.96 24.68 -34.79
CA VAL A 675 -16.78 25.96 -35.46
C VAL A 675 -15.82 25.77 -36.64
N ASP A 676 -16.26 26.05 -37.85
CA ASP A 676 -15.47 25.83 -39.08
C ASP A 676 -14.27 26.80 -39.20
N THR A 677 -14.48 28.09 -38.82
CA THR A 677 -13.44 29.12 -38.89
C THR A 677 -12.98 29.58 -37.53
N LEU A 678 -11.68 29.39 -37.27
CA LEU A 678 -11.02 29.80 -36.02
C LEU A 678 -10.41 31.20 -36.24
N ASN A 679 -11.16 32.27 -35.91
CA ASN A 679 -10.69 33.65 -35.96
C ASN A 679 -10.31 34.13 -34.54
N ASP A 680 -9.45 35.16 -34.46
CA ASP A 680 -9.03 35.74 -33.19
C ASP A 680 -10.19 36.29 -32.35
N ASP A 681 -11.24 36.81 -33.00
CA ASP A 681 -12.45 37.26 -32.30
C ASP A 681 -13.19 36.10 -31.61
N VAL A 682 -13.26 34.96 -32.26
CA VAL A 682 -13.89 33.73 -31.71
C VAL A 682 -13.09 33.21 -30.50
N PHE A 683 -11.77 33.25 -30.57
CA PHE A 683 -10.89 32.88 -29.44
C PHE A 683 -11.08 33.84 -28.25
N ASN A 684 -11.17 35.17 -28.53
CA ASN A 684 -11.36 36.17 -27.50
C ASN A 684 -12.72 36.02 -26.81
N GLN A 685 -13.78 35.77 -27.57
CA GLN A 685 -15.12 35.51 -27.03
C GLN A 685 -15.15 34.27 -26.16
N ALA A 686 -14.54 33.18 -26.61
CA ALA A 686 -14.44 31.94 -25.84
C ALA A 686 -13.65 32.14 -24.52
N THR A 687 -12.53 32.87 -24.59
CA THR A 687 -11.71 33.20 -23.42
C THR A 687 -12.49 34.02 -22.38
N LEU A 688 -13.22 35.04 -22.83
CA LEU A 688 -14.02 35.87 -21.95
C LEU A 688 -15.15 35.08 -21.29
N LYS A 689 -15.82 34.21 -22.05
CA LYS A 689 -16.90 33.38 -21.52
C LYS A 689 -16.37 32.33 -20.51
N PHE A 690 -15.25 31.67 -20.81
CA PHE A 690 -14.60 30.77 -19.85
C PHE A 690 -14.28 31.51 -18.55
N LYS A 691 -13.64 32.68 -18.63
CA LYS A 691 -13.30 33.48 -17.45
C LYS A 691 -14.53 33.90 -16.66
N HIS A 692 -15.58 34.38 -17.31
CA HIS A 692 -16.81 34.84 -16.65
C HIS A 692 -17.51 33.68 -15.91
N VAL A 693 -17.75 32.57 -16.57
CA VAL A 693 -18.42 31.40 -15.96
C VAL A 693 -17.58 30.81 -14.83
N THR A 694 -16.25 30.72 -15.01
CA THR A 694 -15.35 30.20 -13.95
C THR A 694 -15.41 31.08 -12.69
N LEU A 695 -15.39 32.41 -12.83
CA LEU A 695 -15.52 33.34 -11.70
C LEU A 695 -16.89 33.21 -11.00
N GLN A 696 -17.96 33.05 -11.75
CA GLN A 696 -19.31 32.86 -11.18
C GLN A 696 -19.39 31.53 -10.40
N LEU A 697 -18.82 30.46 -10.94
CA LEU A 697 -18.78 29.14 -10.25
C LEU A 697 -17.95 29.19 -8.97
N LEU A 698 -16.83 29.89 -9.00
CA LEU A 698 -15.96 30.01 -7.82
C LEU A 698 -16.55 30.91 -6.74
N GLN A 699 -17.43 31.87 -7.10
CA GLN A 699 -18.14 32.73 -6.12
C GLN A 699 -19.28 32.03 -5.40
N LYS A 700 -19.80 30.93 -5.96
CA LYS A 700 -20.91 30.17 -5.35
C LYS A 700 -20.42 29.43 -4.11
N GLU A 701 -21.19 29.52 -3.04
CA GLU A 701 -21.01 28.62 -1.90
C GLU A 701 -21.38 27.20 -2.32
N MET A 702 -20.51 26.27 -2.04
CA MET A 702 -20.72 24.86 -2.37
C MET A 702 -20.76 24.03 -1.10
N ASP A 703 -21.80 23.26 -0.98
CA ASP A 703 -21.95 22.27 0.09
C ASP A 703 -21.02 21.06 -0.14
N LYS A 704 -20.76 20.33 0.94
CA LYS A 704 -20.04 19.06 0.85
C LYS A 704 -20.84 18.08 -0.03
N LEU A 705 -20.23 17.56 -1.08
CA LEU A 705 -20.86 16.60 -1.98
C LEU A 705 -21.11 15.26 -1.26
N PRO A 706 -22.30 14.66 -1.41
CA PRO A 706 -22.55 13.27 -1.05
C PRO A 706 -21.56 12.34 -1.74
N VAL A 707 -21.21 11.23 -1.09
CA VAL A 707 -20.17 10.32 -1.61
C VAL A 707 -20.55 9.72 -2.96
N ALA A 708 -21.84 9.42 -3.18
CA ALA A 708 -22.34 8.94 -4.46
C ALA A 708 -22.02 9.91 -5.62
N ASN A 709 -22.16 11.21 -5.36
CA ASN A 709 -21.92 12.25 -6.39
C ASN A 709 -20.45 12.39 -6.76
N GLN A 710 -19.51 11.82 -5.96
CA GLN A 710 -18.09 11.74 -6.33
C GLN A 710 -17.83 10.71 -7.46
N PHE A 711 -18.74 9.77 -7.70
CA PHE A 711 -18.69 8.84 -8.82
C PHE A 711 -19.30 9.39 -10.10
N LEU A 712 -20.05 10.49 -10.00
CA LEU A 712 -20.75 11.17 -11.08
C LEU A 712 -19.95 12.37 -11.61
N PRO A 713 -20.27 12.86 -12.82
CA PRO A 713 -19.71 14.11 -13.33
C PRO A 713 -20.04 15.29 -12.43
N ASN A 714 -19.12 16.27 -12.36
CA ASN A 714 -19.33 17.52 -11.63
C ASN A 714 -19.05 18.71 -12.54
N PHE A 715 -20.02 19.62 -12.66
CA PHE A 715 -19.94 20.73 -13.61
C PHE A 715 -18.72 21.63 -13.37
N LEU A 716 -18.39 21.94 -12.11
CA LEU A 716 -17.25 22.81 -11.78
C LEU A 716 -15.93 22.19 -12.26
N THR A 717 -15.68 20.92 -11.88
CA THR A 717 -14.44 20.24 -12.24
C THR A 717 -14.32 20.02 -13.74
N ASP A 718 -15.40 19.59 -14.39
CA ASP A 718 -15.42 19.35 -15.84
C ASP A 718 -15.26 20.64 -16.64
N TRP A 719 -15.85 21.75 -16.19
CA TRP A 719 -15.68 23.07 -16.78
C TRP A 719 -14.25 23.59 -16.66
N ILE A 720 -13.63 23.45 -15.47
CA ILE A 720 -12.23 23.84 -15.26
C ILE A 720 -11.29 23.01 -16.14
N ILE A 721 -11.56 21.72 -16.29
CA ILE A 721 -10.78 20.83 -17.17
C ILE A 721 -10.93 21.24 -18.64
N CYS A 722 -12.13 21.55 -19.10
CA CYS A 722 -12.37 22.05 -20.45
C CYS A 722 -11.63 23.38 -20.71
N ASN A 723 -11.67 24.32 -19.75
CA ASN A 723 -10.89 25.56 -19.84
C ASN A 723 -9.38 25.30 -19.83
N GLY A 724 -8.92 24.38 -19.01
CA GLY A 724 -7.51 23.94 -18.97
C GLY A 724 -7.06 23.40 -20.33
N TRP A 725 -7.84 22.52 -20.97
CA TRP A 725 -7.55 22.02 -22.33
C TRP A 725 -7.57 23.12 -23.38
N PHE A 726 -8.51 24.07 -23.29
CA PHE A 726 -8.53 25.24 -24.17
C PHE A 726 -7.25 26.08 -24.05
N LEU A 727 -6.80 26.36 -22.83
CA LEU A 727 -5.57 27.12 -22.60
C LEU A 727 -4.33 26.32 -23.04
N TYR A 728 -4.30 25.00 -22.81
CA TYR A 728 -3.21 24.14 -23.25
C TYR A 728 -3.06 24.16 -24.77
N LEU A 729 -4.15 24.03 -25.51
CA LEU A 729 -4.15 23.99 -26.97
C LEU A 729 -3.85 25.35 -27.61
N THR A 730 -4.24 26.46 -26.96
CA THR A 730 -4.08 27.81 -27.50
C THR A 730 -2.81 28.51 -27.04
N LYS A 731 -2.46 28.39 -25.77
CA LYS A 731 -1.38 29.14 -25.10
C LYS A 731 -0.25 28.27 -24.55
N GLY A 732 -0.43 26.97 -24.54
CA GLY A 732 0.56 26.00 -24.07
C GLY A 732 0.48 25.65 -22.58
N ALA A 733 1.34 24.70 -22.15
CA ALA A 733 1.30 24.09 -20.83
C ALA A 733 1.53 25.06 -19.66
N ILE A 734 2.44 26.04 -19.81
CA ILE A 734 2.79 26.99 -18.74
C ILE A 734 1.61 27.87 -18.39
N GLN A 735 0.88 28.39 -19.38
CA GLN A 735 -0.31 29.23 -19.17
C GLN A 735 -1.47 28.43 -18.55
N CYS A 736 -1.62 27.18 -18.98
CA CYS A 736 -2.55 26.25 -18.35
C CYS A 736 -2.19 26.02 -16.88
N GLY A 737 -0.90 25.79 -16.58
CA GLY A 737 -0.41 25.59 -15.21
C GLY A 737 -0.67 26.80 -14.31
N THR A 738 -0.38 28.03 -14.77
CA THR A 738 -0.67 29.25 -13.99
C THR A 738 -2.17 29.44 -13.73
N PHE A 739 -3.02 29.07 -14.68
CA PHE A 739 -4.47 29.08 -14.48
C PHE A 739 -4.90 28.10 -13.38
N ILE A 740 -4.39 26.87 -13.42
CA ILE A 740 -4.74 25.84 -12.44
C ILE A 740 -4.24 26.23 -11.04
N GLU A 741 -3.02 26.77 -10.91
CA GLU A 741 -2.49 27.25 -9.62
C GLU A 741 -3.38 28.33 -9.01
N ASN A 742 -3.84 29.30 -9.82
CA ASN A 742 -4.76 30.33 -9.35
C ASN A 742 -6.08 29.75 -8.83
N ILE A 743 -6.64 28.75 -9.54
CA ILE A 743 -7.86 28.05 -9.10
C ILE A 743 -7.62 27.31 -7.78
N LEU A 744 -6.49 26.62 -7.65
CA LEU A 744 -6.15 25.89 -6.42
C LEU A 744 -6.01 26.84 -5.23
N CYS A 745 -5.35 28.01 -5.41
CA CYS A 745 -5.27 29.02 -4.37
C CYS A 745 -6.65 29.56 -3.95
N GLU A 746 -7.54 29.89 -4.91
CA GLU A 746 -8.91 30.33 -4.59
C GLU A 746 -9.74 29.27 -3.87
N LEU A 747 -9.49 27.98 -4.16
CA LEU A 747 -10.14 26.86 -3.47
C LEU A 747 -9.54 26.58 -2.09
N GLU A 748 -8.28 26.95 -1.84
CA GLU A 748 -7.65 26.85 -0.52
C GLU A 748 -8.23 27.85 0.48
N ASP A 749 -8.56 29.05 0.04
CA ASP A 749 -9.17 30.09 0.87
C ASP A 749 -10.59 29.70 1.35
N LYS A 750 -11.28 28.80 0.66
CA LYS A 750 -12.64 28.31 0.97
C LYS A 750 -12.69 27.06 1.88
N GLN A 751 -11.83 26.90 2.74
CA GLN A 751 -11.41 25.96 3.79
C GLN A 751 -12.15 24.63 4.02
N GLN A 752 -13.41 24.37 3.86
CA GLN A 752 -14.00 23.06 4.22
C GLN A 752 -15.06 22.59 3.21
N GLY A 753 -14.90 21.35 2.73
CA GLY A 753 -15.87 20.68 1.86
C GLY A 753 -15.41 20.35 0.43
N MET A 754 -14.32 20.96 -0.07
CA MET A 754 -13.91 20.83 -1.48
C MET A 754 -12.69 19.92 -1.71
N MET A 755 -12.37 18.99 -0.80
CA MET A 755 -11.20 18.14 -0.94
C MET A 755 -11.24 17.31 -2.21
N TRP A 756 -12.39 16.74 -2.56
CA TRP A 756 -12.56 15.92 -3.75
C TRP A 756 -12.37 16.73 -5.05
N GLN A 757 -12.94 17.95 -5.14
CA GLN A 757 -12.78 18.81 -6.32
C GLN A 757 -11.33 19.21 -6.52
N LYS A 758 -10.64 19.57 -5.44
CA LYS A 758 -9.19 19.88 -5.47
C LYS A 758 -8.37 18.69 -5.96
N GLU A 759 -8.68 17.49 -5.46
CA GLU A 759 -8.01 16.26 -5.88
C GLU A 759 -8.17 16.01 -7.38
N VAL A 760 -9.38 16.17 -7.93
CA VAL A 760 -9.65 16.04 -9.38
C VAL A 760 -8.88 17.08 -10.20
N ILE A 761 -8.78 18.32 -9.70
CA ILE A 761 -8.02 19.37 -10.37
C ILE A 761 -6.52 19.07 -10.34
N PHE A 762 -5.99 18.53 -9.23
CA PHE A 762 -4.60 18.07 -9.18
C PHE A 762 -4.34 16.90 -10.14
N GLU A 763 -5.26 15.93 -10.23
CA GLU A 763 -5.17 14.85 -11.24
C GLU A 763 -5.05 15.43 -12.66
N PHE A 764 -5.89 16.40 -12.99
CA PHE A 764 -5.84 17.08 -14.28
C PHE A 764 -4.54 17.85 -14.49
N TYR A 765 -4.06 18.57 -13.47
CA TYR A 765 -2.80 19.33 -13.51
C TYR A 765 -1.61 18.42 -13.83
N VAL A 766 -1.49 17.33 -13.09
CA VAL A 766 -0.48 16.31 -13.32
C VAL A 766 -0.63 15.68 -14.70
N ALA A 767 -1.88 15.42 -15.13
CA ALA A 767 -2.19 14.84 -16.43
C ALA A 767 -1.69 15.70 -17.60
N VAL A 768 -1.96 17.01 -17.58
CA VAL A 768 -1.53 17.96 -18.61
C VAL A 768 -0.01 18.02 -18.71
N PHE A 769 0.68 18.17 -17.57
CA PHE A 769 2.13 18.26 -17.57
C PHE A 769 2.79 16.95 -17.96
N PHE A 770 2.25 15.81 -17.54
CA PHE A 770 2.75 14.50 -17.96
C PHE A 770 2.61 14.30 -19.48
N LYS A 771 1.43 14.66 -20.06
CA LYS A 771 1.23 14.64 -21.52
C LYS A 771 2.23 15.57 -22.21
N HIS A 772 2.43 16.76 -21.69
CA HIS A 772 3.36 17.73 -22.26
C HIS A 772 4.80 17.23 -22.23
N CYS A 773 5.24 16.63 -21.10
CA CYS A 773 6.56 16.05 -20.94
C CYS A 773 6.80 14.86 -21.89
N THR A 774 5.77 14.06 -22.16
CA THR A 774 5.86 12.94 -23.11
C THR A 774 5.98 13.40 -24.57
N LEU A 775 5.32 14.51 -24.93
CA LEU A 775 5.38 15.11 -26.26
C LEU A 775 6.67 15.93 -26.47
N ASN A 776 7.06 16.70 -25.45
CA ASN A 776 8.19 17.63 -25.48
C ASN A 776 9.12 17.38 -24.28
N PRO A 777 9.97 16.36 -24.32
CA PRO A 777 10.84 16.04 -23.20
C PRO A 777 11.87 17.14 -22.96
N GLY A 778 11.75 17.87 -21.85
CA GLY A 778 12.66 18.91 -21.43
C GLY A 778 12.87 18.90 -19.92
N TYR A 779 14.10 19.18 -19.47
CA TYR A 779 14.44 19.16 -18.04
C TYR A 779 13.57 20.10 -17.20
N GLY A 780 13.27 21.30 -17.71
CA GLY A 780 12.46 22.27 -16.99
C GLY A 780 11.01 21.83 -16.77
N THR A 781 10.41 21.17 -17.77
CA THR A 781 9.05 20.64 -17.70
C THR A 781 8.93 19.46 -16.76
N PHE A 782 9.92 18.54 -16.76
CA PHE A 782 9.97 17.44 -15.78
C PHE A 782 10.12 17.92 -14.35
N LYS A 783 10.87 18.98 -14.12
CA LYS A 783 11.00 19.56 -12.77
C LYS A 783 9.68 20.12 -12.26
N ILE A 784 8.92 20.81 -13.09
CA ILE A 784 7.59 21.30 -12.74
C ILE A 784 6.65 20.15 -12.42
N LEU A 785 6.67 19.08 -13.25
CA LEU A 785 5.88 17.88 -13.01
C LEU A 785 6.23 17.25 -11.67
N ASP A 786 7.53 17.05 -11.36
CA ASP A 786 8.00 16.46 -10.09
C ASP A 786 7.58 17.30 -8.87
N ASP A 787 7.65 18.64 -8.96
CA ASP A 787 7.24 19.53 -7.89
C ASP A 787 5.72 19.49 -7.65
N VAL A 788 4.91 19.51 -8.73
CA VAL A 788 3.44 19.40 -8.64
C VAL A 788 3.02 18.03 -8.11
N LEU A 789 3.61 16.97 -8.63
CA LEU A 789 3.31 15.59 -8.24
C LEU A 789 3.69 15.33 -6.77
N SER A 790 4.82 15.86 -6.30
CA SER A 790 5.23 15.77 -4.90
C SER A 790 4.22 16.44 -3.97
N ARG A 791 3.74 17.66 -4.30
CA ARG A 791 2.69 18.36 -3.53
C ARG A 791 1.37 17.60 -3.54
N ALA A 792 0.98 17.09 -4.70
CA ALA A 792 -0.25 16.32 -4.85
C ALA A 792 -0.25 15.04 -4.01
N ILE A 793 0.87 14.30 -3.99
CA ILE A 793 1.02 13.08 -3.18
C ILE A 793 1.09 13.38 -1.68
N GLU A 794 1.70 14.49 -1.27
CA GLU A 794 1.68 14.90 0.14
C GLU A 794 0.27 15.19 0.65
N GLN A 795 -0.60 15.76 -0.20
CA GLN A 795 -2.00 16.05 0.14
C GLN A 795 -2.92 14.84 -0.04
N TYR A 796 -2.72 14.05 -1.11
CA TYR A 796 -3.59 12.92 -1.50
C TYR A 796 -2.80 11.61 -1.66
N PRO A 797 -2.24 11.06 -0.58
CA PRO A 797 -1.31 9.94 -0.63
C PRO A 797 -1.92 8.63 -1.16
N ASN A 798 -3.22 8.40 -1.01
CA ASN A 798 -3.89 7.17 -1.47
C ASN A 798 -4.43 7.27 -2.91
N ASN A 799 -4.15 8.35 -3.63
CA ASN A 799 -4.59 8.50 -5.01
C ASN A 799 -3.75 7.63 -5.95
N LEU A 800 -4.36 6.56 -6.48
CA LEU A 800 -3.66 5.60 -7.34
C LEU A 800 -3.23 6.20 -8.69
N PHE A 801 -3.98 7.17 -9.23
CA PHE A 801 -3.59 7.84 -10.48
C PHE A 801 -2.27 8.60 -10.30
N LEU A 802 -2.16 9.42 -9.25
CA LEU A 802 -0.93 10.18 -8.95
C LEU A 802 0.27 9.26 -8.73
N LEU A 803 0.06 8.16 -7.98
CA LEU A 803 1.11 7.15 -7.74
C LEU A 803 1.52 6.43 -9.04
N THR A 804 0.58 6.17 -9.95
CA THR A 804 0.86 5.55 -11.23
C THR A 804 1.67 6.48 -12.15
N VAL A 805 1.31 7.77 -12.19
CA VAL A 805 2.09 8.78 -12.92
C VAL A 805 3.50 8.88 -12.36
N LEU A 806 3.65 8.90 -11.04
CA LEU A 806 4.96 8.89 -10.38
C LEU A 806 5.80 7.68 -10.79
N ALA A 807 5.21 6.48 -10.79
CA ALA A 807 5.88 5.27 -11.19
C ALA A 807 6.35 5.33 -12.65
N LYS A 808 5.52 5.89 -13.54
CA LYS A 808 5.85 6.03 -14.96
C LYS A 808 6.90 7.11 -15.21
N GLU A 809 6.82 8.24 -14.52
CA GLU A 809 7.85 9.27 -14.56
C GLU A 809 9.22 8.72 -14.13
N GLN A 810 9.26 7.98 -13.05
CA GLN A 810 10.48 7.35 -12.53
C GLN A 810 11.06 6.30 -13.49
N SER A 811 10.24 5.63 -14.29
CA SER A 811 10.69 4.71 -15.33
C SER A 811 11.36 5.44 -16.50
N ILE A 812 10.86 6.63 -16.86
CA ILE A 812 11.39 7.47 -17.96
C ILE A 812 12.69 8.15 -17.53
N THR A 813 12.75 8.69 -16.33
CA THR A 813 13.88 9.50 -15.85
C THR A 813 15.08 8.68 -15.37
N SER A 814 15.00 7.36 -15.36
CA SER A 814 16.05 6.40 -14.94
C SER A 814 16.90 6.87 -13.76
N CYS A 815 16.30 6.82 -12.57
CA CYS A 815 16.84 7.41 -11.35
C CYS A 815 18.17 6.86 -10.87
N SER A 816 19.16 7.69 -10.87
CA SER A 816 20.38 7.52 -10.07
C SER A 816 20.17 8.02 -8.63
N GLY A 817 20.91 7.47 -7.68
CA GLY A 817 20.80 7.61 -6.22
C GLY A 817 20.07 8.80 -5.58
N ALA A 818 20.29 10.06 -5.98
CA ALA A 818 19.68 11.22 -5.33
C ALA A 818 18.15 11.32 -5.50
N PRO A 819 17.58 11.11 -6.70
CA PRO A 819 16.14 11.03 -6.90
C PRO A 819 15.49 9.90 -6.10
N TRP A 820 16.15 8.74 -5.99
CA TRP A 820 15.65 7.63 -5.17
C TRP A 820 15.47 8.02 -3.69
N TRP A 821 16.42 8.76 -3.11
CA TRP A 821 16.32 9.19 -1.73
C TRP A 821 15.19 10.21 -1.51
N LYS A 822 14.98 11.12 -2.46
CA LYS A 822 13.84 12.05 -2.45
C LYS A 822 12.53 11.29 -2.49
N LEU A 823 12.38 10.37 -3.45
CA LEU A 823 11.20 9.53 -3.63
C LEU A 823 10.92 8.69 -2.38
N LYS A 824 11.92 8.00 -1.85
CA LYS A 824 11.81 7.23 -0.61
C LYS A 824 11.36 8.11 0.55
N SER A 825 11.95 9.29 0.71
CA SER A 825 11.58 10.22 1.77
C SER A 825 10.13 10.68 1.64
N LEU A 826 9.69 11.02 0.43
CA LEU A 826 8.32 11.42 0.15
C LEU A 826 7.32 10.32 0.48
N LEU A 827 7.50 9.13 -0.08
CA LEU A 827 6.51 8.05 0.03
C LEU A 827 6.48 7.41 1.42
N VAL A 828 7.62 7.28 2.10
CA VAL A 828 7.68 6.77 3.47
C VAL A 828 7.08 7.78 4.46
N LYS A 829 7.25 9.09 4.23
CA LYS A 829 6.70 10.15 5.10
C LYS A 829 5.16 10.13 5.14
N THR A 830 4.51 9.68 4.07
CA THR A 830 3.03 9.59 4.03
C THR A 830 2.48 8.62 5.07
N GLY A 831 3.25 7.61 5.47
CA GLY A 831 2.82 6.57 6.42
C GLY A 831 1.63 5.73 5.94
N ARG A 832 1.30 5.73 4.64
CA ARG A 832 0.18 5.00 4.07
C ARG A 832 0.64 3.78 3.27
N ALA A 833 -0.19 2.73 3.23
CA ALA A 833 0.16 1.46 2.62
C ALA A 833 0.33 1.55 1.08
N PHE A 834 -0.54 2.27 0.39
CA PHE A 834 -0.45 2.43 -1.07
C PHE A 834 0.85 3.10 -1.53
N PRO A 835 1.24 4.29 -1.05
CA PRO A 835 2.51 4.91 -1.43
C PRO A 835 3.73 4.02 -1.16
N ILE A 836 3.74 3.35 -0.01
CA ILE A 836 4.84 2.45 0.37
C ILE A 836 4.91 1.22 -0.55
N LEU A 837 3.76 0.65 -0.93
CA LEU A 837 3.70 -0.43 -1.91
C LEU A 837 4.23 0.03 -3.28
N PHE A 838 3.84 1.22 -3.74
CA PHE A 838 4.36 1.78 -4.99
C PHE A 838 5.88 2.00 -4.93
N LEU A 839 6.43 2.41 -3.79
CA LEU A 839 7.88 2.50 -3.60
C LEU A 839 8.58 1.14 -3.80
N VAL A 840 7.99 0.06 -3.28
CA VAL A 840 8.50 -1.31 -3.49
C VAL A 840 8.42 -1.70 -4.96
N LEU A 841 7.28 -1.46 -5.60
CA LEU A 841 7.08 -1.78 -7.02
C LEU A 841 8.05 -1.00 -7.92
N ILE A 842 8.21 0.31 -7.70
CA ILE A 842 9.17 1.15 -8.44
C ILE A 842 10.61 0.67 -8.22
N GLY A 843 10.98 0.32 -6.99
CA GLY A 843 12.30 -0.21 -6.66
C GLY A 843 12.59 -1.53 -7.38
N ASN A 844 11.65 -2.46 -7.41
CA ASN A 844 11.75 -3.70 -8.17
C ASN A 844 11.89 -3.44 -9.66
N GLN A 845 11.07 -2.55 -10.22
CA GLN A 845 11.08 -2.20 -11.62
C GLN A 845 12.40 -1.56 -12.07
N GLN A 846 12.93 -0.61 -11.30
CA GLN A 846 14.22 0.01 -11.58
C GLN A 846 15.38 -1.00 -11.60
N SER A 847 15.25 -2.08 -10.83
CA SER A 847 16.26 -3.14 -10.83
C SER A 847 16.22 -4.03 -12.06
N VAL A 848 15.05 -4.21 -12.66
CA VAL A 848 14.82 -5.13 -13.80
C VAL A 848 14.93 -4.40 -15.14
N ALA A 849 14.15 -3.35 -15.37
CA ALA A 849 13.95 -2.75 -16.68
C ALA A 849 15.20 -2.08 -17.28
N VAL A 850 16.01 -1.38 -16.48
CA VAL A 850 17.20 -0.65 -16.99
C VAL A 850 18.31 -1.60 -17.42
N ARG A 851 18.27 -2.84 -16.99
CA ARG A 851 19.41 -3.78 -17.14
C ARG A 851 19.14 -4.97 -18.03
N GLU A 852 17.89 -5.48 -18.09
CA GLU A 852 17.56 -6.54 -19.04
C GLU A 852 17.83 -6.09 -20.46
N THR A 853 17.37 -4.91 -20.84
CA THR A 853 17.60 -4.34 -22.17
C THR A 853 19.07 -4.06 -22.46
N PHE A 854 19.83 -3.60 -21.47
CA PHE A 854 21.24 -3.24 -21.69
C PHE A 854 22.17 -4.47 -21.69
N VAL A 855 21.98 -5.39 -20.75
CA VAL A 855 22.86 -6.56 -20.58
C VAL A 855 22.55 -7.65 -21.59
N GLU A 856 21.27 -7.92 -21.87
CA GLU A 856 20.89 -8.91 -22.90
C GLU A 856 21.28 -8.45 -24.28
N THR A 857 21.12 -7.16 -24.61
CA THR A 857 21.48 -6.60 -25.90
C THR A 857 23.00 -6.64 -26.14
N PHE A 858 23.82 -6.43 -25.10
CA PHE A 858 25.28 -6.35 -25.25
C PHE A 858 26.05 -7.63 -24.90
N THR A 859 25.51 -8.50 -24.05
CA THR A 859 26.26 -9.68 -23.57
C THR A 859 25.61 -11.01 -23.93
N GLY A 860 24.37 -11.02 -24.38
CA GLY A 860 23.62 -12.26 -24.67
C GLY A 860 23.41 -13.17 -23.47
N LYS A 861 23.72 -12.71 -22.25
CA LYS A 861 23.54 -13.45 -20.99
C LYS A 861 22.37 -12.94 -20.23
N LYS A 862 21.56 -13.87 -19.69
CA LYS A 862 20.47 -13.55 -18.79
C LYS A 862 20.97 -12.74 -17.60
N TYR A 863 20.32 -11.62 -17.33
CA TYR A 863 20.74 -10.68 -16.29
C TYR A 863 20.49 -11.22 -14.88
N GLU A 864 21.50 -11.15 -14.02
CA GLU A 864 21.31 -11.30 -12.56
C GLU A 864 21.29 -9.94 -11.88
N MET A 865 20.30 -9.72 -10.99
CA MET A 865 20.20 -8.50 -10.21
C MET A 865 21.49 -8.23 -9.43
N SER A 866 22.00 -7.01 -9.50
CA SER A 866 23.25 -6.66 -8.80
C SER A 866 23.07 -6.66 -7.28
N GLY A 867 24.11 -7.05 -6.53
CA GLY A 867 24.08 -7.06 -5.06
C GLY A 867 23.72 -5.70 -4.45
N SER A 868 24.11 -4.60 -5.09
CA SER A 868 23.72 -3.25 -4.66
C SER A 868 22.22 -3.02 -4.67
N HIS A 869 21.52 -3.52 -5.69
CA HIS A 869 20.06 -3.40 -5.79
C HIS A 869 19.36 -4.37 -4.83
N LYS A 870 19.86 -5.61 -4.75
CA LYS A 870 19.34 -6.59 -3.78
C LYS A 870 19.40 -6.03 -2.35
N ASN A 871 20.53 -5.44 -1.97
CA ASN A 871 20.72 -4.85 -0.64
C ASN A 871 19.85 -3.58 -0.44
N ARG A 872 19.68 -2.78 -1.48
CA ARG A 872 18.77 -1.61 -1.44
C ARG A 872 17.33 -2.02 -1.19
N MET A 873 16.87 -3.03 -1.91
CA MET A 873 15.51 -3.56 -1.74
C MET A 873 15.33 -4.24 -0.39
N LEU A 874 16.31 -5.03 0.05
CA LEU A 874 16.29 -5.64 1.38
C LEU A 874 16.23 -4.59 2.49
N ALA A 875 17.01 -3.52 2.39
CA ALA A 875 16.99 -2.42 3.34
C ALA A 875 15.65 -1.66 3.33
N LEU A 876 15.01 -1.55 2.16
CA LEU A 876 13.67 -0.98 2.05
C LEU A 876 12.63 -1.88 2.75
N PHE A 877 12.62 -3.18 2.47
CA PHE A 877 11.70 -4.11 3.13
C PHE A 877 11.89 -4.10 4.65
N ARG A 878 13.12 -4.16 5.14
CA ARG A 878 13.42 -4.04 6.57
C ARG A 878 12.97 -2.70 7.18
N LEU A 879 12.96 -1.62 6.42
CA LEU A 879 12.47 -0.32 6.87
C LEU A 879 10.95 -0.32 7.03
N ILE A 880 10.22 -0.81 6.01
CA ILE A 880 8.75 -0.76 5.98
C ILE A 880 8.08 -1.81 6.86
N THR A 881 8.82 -2.84 7.29
CA THR A 881 8.36 -3.88 8.24
C THR A 881 8.79 -3.61 9.68
N ARG A 882 9.33 -2.43 9.99
CA ARG A 882 9.68 -2.07 11.37
C ARG A 882 8.45 -1.93 12.27
N PRO A 883 8.62 -2.11 13.59
CA PRO A 883 7.53 -1.95 14.56
C PRO A 883 6.86 -0.56 14.56
N ASP A 884 7.60 0.48 14.18
CA ASP A 884 7.12 1.87 14.09
C ASP A 884 6.31 2.18 12.83
N MET A 885 6.32 1.28 11.84
CA MET A 885 5.62 1.47 10.57
C MET A 885 4.25 0.78 10.58
N CYS A 886 3.22 1.48 10.08
CA CYS A 886 1.87 0.91 9.94
C CYS A 886 1.83 -0.27 8.95
N THR A 887 2.71 -0.29 7.96
CA THR A 887 2.79 -1.32 6.91
C THR A 887 3.32 -2.67 7.40
N ARG A 888 3.83 -2.78 8.63
CA ARG A 888 4.22 -4.06 9.23
C ARG A 888 3.07 -5.08 9.27
N ARG A 889 1.81 -4.60 9.32
CA ARG A 889 0.58 -5.42 9.33
C ARG A 889 -0.01 -5.64 7.94
N CYS A 890 0.62 -5.13 6.89
CA CYS A 890 0.14 -5.28 5.52
C CYS A 890 0.60 -6.62 4.93
N GLY A 891 -0.35 -7.54 4.73
CA GLY A 891 -0.07 -8.88 4.23
C GLY A 891 0.57 -8.91 2.85
N LEU A 892 0.16 -8.03 1.94
CA LEU A 892 0.72 -7.94 0.59
C LEU A 892 2.19 -7.52 0.60
N VAL A 893 2.60 -6.63 1.51
CA VAL A 893 4.00 -6.21 1.67
C VAL A 893 4.87 -7.40 2.12
N TRP A 894 4.41 -8.20 3.08
CA TRP A 894 5.14 -9.39 3.53
C TRP A 894 5.25 -10.46 2.44
N ARG A 895 4.19 -10.69 1.67
CA ARG A 895 4.21 -11.66 0.56
C ARG A 895 5.17 -11.22 -0.55
N LEU A 896 5.22 -9.94 -0.88
CA LEU A 896 6.23 -9.37 -1.80
C LEU A 896 7.65 -9.50 -1.23
N TYR A 897 7.82 -9.29 0.07
CA TYR A 897 9.11 -9.45 0.73
C TYR A 897 9.60 -10.89 0.67
N LEU A 898 8.72 -11.86 0.98
CA LEU A 898 9.02 -13.29 0.90
C LEU A 898 9.38 -13.72 -0.53
N GLN A 899 8.60 -13.29 -1.52
CA GLN A 899 8.87 -13.57 -2.93
C GLN A 899 10.26 -13.04 -3.34
N PHE A 900 10.59 -11.83 -2.90
CA PHE A 900 11.88 -11.21 -3.20
C PHE A 900 13.04 -11.95 -2.52
N VAL A 901 12.91 -12.32 -1.25
CA VAL A 901 13.96 -13.02 -0.50
C VAL A 901 14.16 -14.44 -1.04
N HIS A 902 13.08 -15.15 -1.33
CA HIS A 902 13.14 -16.49 -1.90
C HIS A 902 13.87 -16.51 -3.25
N ALA A 903 13.63 -15.49 -4.10
CA ALA A 903 14.26 -15.40 -5.41
C ALA A 903 15.74 -15.02 -5.37
N HIS A 904 16.20 -14.30 -4.36
CA HIS A 904 17.51 -13.62 -4.41
C HIS A 904 18.46 -13.92 -3.24
N PHE A 905 17.99 -14.55 -2.16
CA PHE A 905 18.75 -14.78 -0.93
C PHE A 905 18.72 -16.25 -0.48
N ASP A 906 19.43 -16.52 0.59
CA ASP A 906 19.55 -17.87 1.15
C ASP A 906 18.23 -18.35 1.80
N PRO A 907 17.91 -19.67 1.79
CA PRO A 907 16.69 -20.21 2.42
C PRO A 907 16.57 -19.91 3.91
N ALA A 908 17.69 -19.80 4.64
CA ALA A 908 17.68 -19.47 6.06
C ALA A 908 17.13 -18.05 6.33
N LEU A 909 17.48 -17.07 5.49
CA LEU A 909 16.90 -15.73 5.58
C LEU A 909 15.42 -15.74 5.22
N CYS A 910 15.03 -16.52 4.21
CA CYS A 910 13.63 -16.67 3.82
C CYS A 910 12.78 -17.22 4.97
N ARG A 911 13.29 -18.26 5.64
CA ARG A 911 12.68 -18.85 6.84
C ARG A 911 12.49 -17.81 7.95
N ASN A 912 13.53 -17.04 8.28
CA ASN A 912 13.44 -16.01 9.32
C ASN A 912 12.41 -14.92 8.97
N VAL A 913 12.40 -14.46 7.72
CA VAL A 913 11.41 -13.48 7.26
C VAL A 913 10.01 -14.04 7.29
N TYR A 914 9.84 -15.32 6.96
CA TYR A 914 8.55 -16.00 7.01
C TYR A 914 7.96 -16.02 8.43
N TYR A 915 8.75 -16.42 9.42
CA TYR A 915 8.27 -16.42 10.81
C TYR A 915 7.95 -15.02 11.32
N CYS A 916 8.75 -14.00 10.95
CA CYS A 916 8.40 -12.61 11.26
C CYS A 916 7.08 -12.19 10.59
N ALA A 917 6.82 -12.64 9.36
CA ALA A 917 5.57 -12.33 8.67
C ALA A 917 4.35 -12.97 9.36
N VAL A 918 4.47 -14.23 9.80
CA VAL A 918 3.41 -14.94 10.53
C VAL A 918 3.20 -14.33 11.92
N GLU A 919 4.28 -13.90 12.60
CA GLU A 919 4.19 -13.23 13.90
C GLU A 919 3.43 -11.90 13.81
N GLU A 920 3.68 -11.10 12.76
CA GLU A 920 3.02 -9.79 12.57
C GLU A 920 1.61 -9.90 11.98
N CYS A 921 1.32 -10.95 11.19
CA CYS A 921 0.04 -11.17 10.52
C CYS A 921 -0.52 -12.59 10.77
N PRO A 922 -0.79 -13.00 12.03
CA PRO A 922 -1.20 -14.36 12.35
C PRO A 922 -2.60 -14.76 11.84
N TRP A 923 -3.45 -13.81 11.45
CA TRP A 923 -4.79 -14.06 10.89
C TRP A 923 -4.81 -14.27 9.38
N LEU A 924 -3.68 -14.02 8.70
CA LEU A 924 -3.65 -14.03 7.23
C LEU A 924 -3.41 -15.45 6.69
N LYS A 925 -4.47 -16.15 6.30
CA LYS A 925 -4.41 -17.52 5.72
C LYS A 925 -3.40 -17.64 4.57
N ALA A 926 -3.30 -16.62 3.71
CA ALA A 926 -2.41 -16.64 2.55
C ALA A 926 -0.94 -16.88 2.90
N LEU A 927 -0.47 -16.39 4.06
CA LEU A 927 0.91 -16.64 4.51
C LEU A 927 1.13 -18.13 4.87
N TYR A 928 0.14 -18.77 5.48
CA TYR A 928 0.21 -20.19 5.82
C TYR A 928 0.22 -21.08 4.58
N ILE A 929 -0.56 -20.71 3.56
CA ILE A 929 -0.57 -21.41 2.26
C ILE A 929 0.77 -21.20 1.53
N ASP A 930 1.32 -20.00 1.57
CA ASP A 930 2.60 -19.68 0.93
C ASP A 930 3.78 -20.43 1.59
N ALA A 931 3.63 -21.03 2.80
CA ALA A 931 4.62 -21.91 3.44
C ALA A 931 5.03 -23.09 2.55
N ALA A 932 4.08 -23.66 1.81
CA ALA A 932 4.35 -24.75 0.88
C ALA A 932 5.41 -24.39 -0.18
N ILE A 933 5.53 -23.10 -0.50
CA ILE A 933 6.51 -22.60 -1.48
C ILE A 933 7.83 -22.25 -0.80
N TYR A 934 7.78 -21.57 0.36
CA TYR A 934 8.96 -20.96 0.96
C TYR A 934 9.67 -21.86 1.98
N ILE A 935 8.92 -22.66 2.74
CA ILE A 935 9.44 -23.55 3.79
C ILE A 935 8.76 -24.93 3.79
N PRO A 936 8.79 -25.69 2.70
CA PRO A 936 8.07 -26.97 2.59
C PRO A 936 8.48 -28.00 3.65
N ALA A 937 9.70 -27.93 4.16
CA ALA A 937 10.19 -28.87 5.20
C ALA A 937 9.47 -28.71 6.57
N GLU A 938 8.88 -27.56 6.85
CA GLU A 938 8.19 -27.24 8.10
C GLU A 938 6.66 -27.10 7.91
N LEU A 939 6.16 -27.50 6.74
CA LEU A 939 4.76 -27.30 6.36
C LEU A 939 3.78 -27.93 7.37
N ALA A 940 4.05 -29.12 7.90
CA ALA A 940 3.20 -29.78 8.88
C ALA A 940 3.00 -28.93 10.16
N GLN A 941 4.05 -28.28 10.64
CA GLN A 941 3.97 -27.38 11.81
C GLN A 941 3.14 -26.13 11.50
N ILE A 942 3.26 -25.60 10.29
CA ILE A 942 2.49 -24.43 9.86
C ILE A 942 1.02 -24.77 9.68
N GLN A 943 0.72 -25.96 9.19
CA GLN A 943 -0.67 -26.45 9.10
C GLN A 943 -1.28 -26.64 10.50
N ASP A 944 -0.51 -27.13 11.49
CA ASP A 944 -0.97 -27.20 12.88
C ASP A 944 -1.30 -25.81 13.44
N LEU A 945 -0.44 -24.81 13.16
CA LEU A 945 -0.72 -23.43 13.55
C LEU A 945 -1.99 -22.88 12.87
N LEU A 946 -2.23 -23.21 11.59
CA LEU A 946 -3.42 -22.79 10.86
C LEU A 946 -4.69 -23.34 11.54
N ILE A 947 -4.65 -24.61 11.96
CA ILE A 947 -5.73 -25.27 12.70
C ILE A 947 -5.89 -24.64 14.10
N GLU A 948 -4.80 -24.36 14.80
CA GLU A 948 -4.84 -23.71 16.13
C GLU A 948 -5.50 -22.33 16.07
N LYS A 949 -5.22 -21.54 15.00
CA LYS A 949 -5.85 -20.23 14.79
C LYS A 949 -7.28 -20.32 14.29
N GLN A 950 -7.74 -21.50 13.94
CA GLN A 950 -9.07 -21.77 13.34
C GLN A 950 -9.30 -20.94 12.07
N LEU A 951 -8.27 -20.85 11.23
CA LEU A 951 -8.40 -20.28 9.89
C LEU A 951 -9.04 -21.32 8.97
N ARG A 952 -9.67 -20.83 7.90
CA ARG A 952 -10.37 -21.71 6.96
C ARG A 952 -9.42 -22.68 6.24
N LEU A 953 -9.64 -23.96 6.36
CA LEU A 953 -8.97 -25.02 5.64
C LEU A 953 -9.99 -25.75 4.77
N HIS A 954 -9.77 -25.85 3.45
CA HIS A 954 -10.69 -26.50 2.52
C HIS A 954 -10.39 -27.99 2.35
N VAL A 955 -9.17 -28.41 2.70
CA VAL A 955 -8.79 -29.81 2.77
C VAL A 955 -9.30 -30.38 4.09
N THR A 956 -10.03 -31.50 4.03
CA THR A 956 -10.57 -32.14 5.25
C THR A 956 -9.45 -32.66 6.15
N PRO A 957 -9.70 -32.85 7.46
CA PRO A 957 -8.67 -33.36 8.38
C PRO A 957 -8.10 -34.71 7.94
N GLU A 958 -8.96 -35.60 7.42
CA GLU A 958 -8.58 -36.94 6.94
C GLU A 958 -7.66 -36.85 5.71
N GLU A 959 -7.99 -35.99 4.75
CA GLU A 959 -7.17 -35.73 3.57
C GLU A 959 -5.83 -35.09 3.95
N LEU A 960 -5.83 -34.20 4.96
CA LEU A 960 -4.63 -33.53 5.44
C LEU A 960 -3.67 -34.55 6.06
N ASP A 961 -4.17 -35.52 6.80
CA ASP A 961 -3.36 -36.60 7.37
C ASP A 961 -2.71 -37.45 6.26
N VAL A 962 -3.43 -37.75 5.20
CA VAL A 962 -2.88 -38.44 4.02
C VAL A 962 -1.83 -37.61 3.30
N LEU A 963 -2.02 -36.30 3.18
CA LEU A 963 -1.08 -35.39 2.51
C LEU A 963 0.17 -35.09 3.36
N ARG A 964 0.16 -35.43 4.65
CA ARG A 964 1.31 -35.31 5.56
C ARG A 964 2.16 -36.59 5.67
N SER A 965 1.56 -37.76 5.38
CA SER A 965 2.19 -39.08 5.45
C SER A 965 3.06 -39.34 4.22
#